data_75003b91ee49a9a8b39335f1f6c3f42b
#
_entry.id   75003b91ee49a9a8b39335f1f6c3f42b
#
_cell.length_a   1.000
_cell.length_b   1.000
_cell.length_c   1.000
_cell.angle_alpha   90.00
_cell.angle_beta   90.00
_cell.angle_gamma   90.00
#
_symmetry.space_group_name_H-M   'P 1'
#
loop_
_entity.id
_entity.type
_entity.pdbx_description
1 polymer ?
#
loop_
_entity_poly.entity_id
_entity_poly.type
_entity_poly.pdbx_seq_one_letter_code
_entity_poly.pdbx_strand_id
1 'polypeptide(L)'
;MKKVLFLIIALFCYGTIFAEEKTSNKSYVLQEIIVTESKYPQSQQEITHKIDTIEQKEISEANYPNRNITEAIKYQPGNFVNPLSRNDANWGSYGGLGPKYNTWFLDGLPIDSFVDPMSLDAIYIDRIEVHRGPASVLYPNYMTMDFAGNETPLAGITNLITKEKIDKEMTNISLGYGTWNTIRTRLYHEGNAGAFNFFLGSTYEQSDYTNYGTNPSWLNMIDNPNYQKIKAYFKTTYFFDNDTKLSLFAHHTKHDGDAGRPHRGYDHQYDVINLNFSKAFTSNLELQARGGFRYYHRSWEEDNYPTNLSLREKDGVKQNIYPLDVVLNIKHFGKSLLNIGFDLQNSDYETYSRVSGIKSVGNDVMAKNYGAYVQEKLILEKWVFRLGARYNYTTHDYDLIGGTKPYIKEKSWDKLLGSVGVRYNISERAGIYANAGTSFLVPSAKSVGGTLSPGDYGVPGKNGQLPNPNLKPETGYSYDLGADFWINKINIGIRGFYHIVEDTIVTNVVFTTPSQSQDVNAGKSKTKGLEFELNHYVNNNFRWFANTTYTNTEVENSIDKKQDGSDIPFVPEFIANAGLNFSLPNNFSISPYFQYIGKYYDSTDKTNRREFGDYATVNLNIKKHLVTTDKYYAVLTLELNNLFDKKYEMPWQFQDPGFNAMLSFDLYF
;
A
#
# COMPACT_ATOMS: atom_id res chain seq x y z
N MET A 1 -0.35 -24.60 -24.87
CA MET A 1 -1.35 -23.51 -24.70
C MET A 1 -2.69 -23.78 -25.42
N LYS A 2 -2.77 -23.94 -26.75
CA LYS A 2 -4.08 -24.19 -27.43
C LYS A 2 -4.88 -25.39 -26.90
N LYS A 3 -4.25 -26.49 -26.51
CA LYS A 3 -4.93 -27.68 -25.95
C LYS A 3 -5.44 -27.50 -24.52
N VAL A 4 -4.75 -26.68 -23.71
CA VAL A 4 -5.18 -26.36 -22.34
C VAL A 4 -6.36 -25.38 -22.37
N LEU A 5 -6.34 -24.41 -23.27
CA LEU A 5 -7.45 -23.47 -23.47
C LEU A 5 -8.73 -24.18 -23.91
N PHE A 6 -8.62 -25.20 -24.77
CA PHE A 6 -9.77 -25.99 -25.24
C PHE A 6 -10.37 -26.88 -24.13
N LEU A 7 -9.51 -27.43 -23.24
CA LEU A 7 -9.96 -28.21 -22.09
C LEU A 7 -10.66 -27.32 -21.05
N ILE A 8 -10.15 -26.12 -20.83
CA ILE A 8 -10.74 -25.10 -19.94
C ILE A 8 -12.11 -24.67 -20.46
N ILE A 9 -12.25 -24.36 -21.75
CA ILE A 9 -13.53 -23.99 -22.36
C ILE A 9 -14.54 -25.15 -22.27
N ALA A 10 -14.09 -26.40 -22.48
CA ALA A 10 -14.94 -27.59 -22.37
C ALA A 10 -15.44 -27.82 -20.93
N LEU A 11 -14.62 -27.60 -19.91
CA LEU A 11 -15.01 -27.68 -18.50
C LEU A 11 -16.04 -26.61 -18.12
N PHE A 12 -15.90 -25.39 -18.66
CA PHE A 12 -16.88 -24.31 -18.46
C PHE A 12 -18.23 -24.59 -19.16
N CYS A 13 -18.24 -25.30 -20.28
CA CYS A 13 -19.47 -25.62 -21.03
C CYS A 13 -20.23 -26.83 -20.48
N TYR A 14 -19.60 -27.78 -19.78
CA TYR A 14 -20.25 -29.03 -19.32
C TYR A 14 -21.08 -28.87 -18.03
N GLY A 15 -21.03 -27.73 -17.35
CA GLY A 15 -21.74 -27.46 -16.09
C GLY A 15 -23.20 -27.00 -16.24
N THR A 16 -23.90 -27.27 -17.36
CA THR A 16 -25.24 -26.71 -17.62
C THR A 16 -26.42 -27.59 -17.22
N ILE A 17 -26.28 -28.49 -16.25
CA ILE A 17 -27.42 -29.30 -15.79
C ILE A 17 -27.58 -29.13 -14.28
N PHE A 18 -28.78 -28.59 -13.91
CA PHE A 18 -29.39 -28.49 -12.58
C PHE A 18 -28.92 -27.33 -11.67
N ALA A 19 -29.71 -26.25 -11.67
CA ALA A 19 -30.37 -25.67 -10.51
C ALA A 19 -31.20 -24.44 -10.97
N GLU A 20 -32.49 -24.50 -10.87
CA GLU A 20 -33.39 -23.38 -10.93
C GLU A 20 -33.42 -22.71 -9.56
N GLU A 21 -32.80 -21.55 -9.42
CA GLU A 21 -32.77 -20.82 -8.17
C GLU A 21 -33.79 -19.69 -8.19
N LYS A 22 -34.66 -19.66 -7.19
CA LYS A 22 -35.58 -18.56 -6.91
C LYS A 22 -34.76 -17.30 -6.63
N THR A 23 -34.73 -16.39 -7.57
CA THR A 23 -34.18 -15.04 -7.40
C THR A 23 -34.95 -14.30 -6.30
N SER A 24 -34.37 -14.19 -5.14
CA SER A 24 -34.81 -13.25 -4.12
C SER A 24 -34.58 -11.83 -4.65
N ASN A 25 -35.66 -11.08 -4.87
CA ASN A 25 -35.64 -9.65 -5.17
C ASN A 25 -35.08 -8.88 -3.94
N LYS A 26 -33.78 -8.88 -3.73
CA LYS A 26 -33.15 -7.89 -2.84
C LYS A 26 -33.06 -6.58 -3.64
N SER A 27 -33.93 -5.62 -3.33
CA SER A 27 -33.73 -4.23 -3.72
C SER A 27 -32.37 -3.77 -3.21
N TYR A 28 -31.54 -3.21 -4.11
CA TYR A 28 -30.37 -2.46 -3.68
C TYR A 28 -30.85 -1.25 -2.87
N VAL A 29 -30.91 -1.40 -1.58
CA VAL A 29 -30.82 -0.27 -0.67
C VAL A 29 -29.36 0.16 -0.79
N LEU A 30 -29.12 1.42 -1.17
CA LEU A 30 -27.79 2.03 -1.03
C LEU A 30 -27.38 1.83 0.42
N GLN A 31 -26.51 0.86 0.67
CA GLN A 31 -25.96 0.67 2.01
C GLN A 31 -25.20 1.94 2.36
N GLU A 32 -25.45 2.47 3.53
CA GLU A 32 -24.68 3.59 4.04
C GLU A 32 -23.22 3.15 4.13
N ILE A 33 -22.35 3.77 3.33
CA ILE A 33 -20.91 3.46 3.34
C ILE A 33 -20.35 4.02 4.66
N ILE A 34 -19.92 3.14 5.54
CA ILE A 34 -19.30 3.49 6.81
C ILE A 34 -17.79 3.49 6.62
N VAL A 35 -17.14 4.60 6.96
CA VAL A 35 -15.67 4.78 6.85
C VAL A 35 -15.08 5.18 8.20
N THR A 36 -13.77 4.95 8.36
CA THR A 36 -13.06 5.21 9.62
C THR A 36 -12.14 6.45 9.56
N GLU A 37 -12.58 7.52 8.86
CA GLU A 37 -11.82 8.76 8.71
C GLU A 37 -11.28 9.31 10.03
N SER A 38 -12.12 9.35 11.04
CA SER A 38 -11.81 9.88 12.36
C SER A 38 -11.47 8.78 13.37
N LYS A 39 -10.95 7.64 12.93
CA LYS A 39 -10.76 6.43 13.76
C LYS A 39 -12.05 5.98 14.44
N TYR A 40 -13.18 6.41 13.91
CA TYR A 40 -14.53 6.15 14.37
C TYR A 40 -15.44 5.94 13.15
N PRO A 41 -16.36 4.93 13.16
CA PRO A 41 -17.27 4.69 12.04
C PRO A 41 -18.19 5.89 11.76
N GLN A 42 -18.22 6.36 10.52
CA GLN A 42 -19.01 7.52 10.08
C GLN A 42 -19.55 7.30 8.67
N SER A 43 -20.64 7.97 8.33
CA SER A 43 -21.16 7.97 6.97
C SER A 43 -20.36 8.92 6.06
N GLN A 44 -20.39 8.66 4.75
CA GLN A 44 -19.68 9.48 3.77
C GLN A 44 -20.10 10.96 3.78
N GLN A 45 -21.33 11.26 4.20
CA GLN A 45 -21.83 12.63 4.31
C GLN A 45 -21.26 13.40 5.52
N GLU A 46 -20.70 12.67 6.49
CA GLU A 46 -20.11 13.22 7.71
C GLU A 46 -18.60 13.45 7.61
N ILE A 47 -18.00 13.17 6.43
CA ILE A 47 -16.56 13.34 6.19
C ILE A 47 -16.28 14.48 5.22
N THR A 48 -15.12 15.12 5.37
CA THR A 48 -14.76 16.30 4.61
C THR A 48 -13.92 16.02 3.37
N HIS A 49 -13.36 14.83 3.20
CA HIS A 49 -12.55 14.46 2.05
C HIS A 49 -13.07 13.18 1.38
N LYS A 50 -12.52 12.84 0.23
CA LYS A 50 -12.92 11.64 -0.51
C LYS A 50 -12.29 10.39 0.12
N ILE A 51 -13.10 9.38 0.37
CA ILE A 51 -12.66 8.04 0.74
C ILE A 51 -13.31 7.05 -0.21
N ASP A 52 -12.49 6.24 -0.86
CA ASP A 52 -12.96 5.10 -1.64
C ASP A 52 -12.96 3.86 -0.74
N THR A 53 -14.08 3.16 -0.72
CA THR A 53 -14.23 1.89 -0.01
C THR A 53 -14.33 0.76 -1.02
N ILE A 54 -13.45 -0.22 -0.89
CA ILE A 54 -13.42 -1.43 -1.70
C ILE A 54 -13.80 -2.59 -0.79
N GLU A 55 -15.00 -3.10 -0.95
CA GLU A 55 -15.52 -4.18 -0.11
C GLU A 55 -14.92 -5.54 -0.49
N GLN A 56 -15.03 -6.53 0.40
CA GLN A 56 -14.54 -7.91 0.20
C GLN A 56 -14.99 -8.50 -1.16
N LYS A 57 -16.22 -8.22 -1.59
CA LYS A 57 -16.73 -8.66 -2.90
C LYS A 57 -15.89 -8.09 -4.04
N GLU A 58 -15.60 -6.79 -4.00
CA GLU A 58 -14.81 -6.09 -5.04
C GLU A 58 -13.34 -6.53 -5.01
N ILE A 59 -12.77 -6.72 -3.81
CA ILE A 59 -11.43 -7.30 -3.65
C ILE A 59 -11.38 -8.67 -4.33
N SER A 60 -12.39 -9.51 -4.14
CA SER A 60 -12.43 -10.85 -4.74
C SER A 60 -12.61 -10.86 -6.26
N GLU A 61 -13.14 -9.78 -6.84
CA GLU A 61 -13.32 -9.61 -8.29
C GLU A 61 -12.03 -9.12 -8.99
N ALA A 62 -11.08 -8.52 -8.25
CA ALA A 62 -9.78 -8.15 -8.80
C ALA A 62 -8.96 -9.39 -9.17
N ASN A 63 -8.04 -9.25 -10.13
CA ASN A 63 -7.11 -10.31 -10.47
C ASN A 63 -5.95 -10.36 -9.46
N TYR A 64 -5.60 -11.54 -8.99
CA TYR A 64 -4.50 -11.79 -8.05
C TYR A 64 -4.51 -11.00 -6.71
N PRO A 65 -5.66 -10.72 -6.09
CA PRO A 65 -5.67 -9.95 -4.84
C PRO A 65 -4.98 -10.71 -3.69
N ASN A 66 -4.97 -12.03 -3.73
CA ASN A 66 -4.28 -12.88 -2.75
C ASN A 66 -2.75 -12.89 -2.94
N ARG A 67 -2.27 -12.51 -4.12
CA ARG A 67 -0.86 -12.38 -4.44
C ARG A 67 -0.33 -11.02 -4.03
N ASN A 68 -1.14 -9.99 -4.30
CA ASN A 68 -0.81 -8.60 -4.01
C ASN A 68 -2.10 -7.80 -3.78
N ILE A 69 -2.30 -7.31 -2.58
CA ILE A 69 -3.51 -6.54 -2.22
C ILE A 69 -3.64 -5.26 -3.05
N THR A 70 -2.54 -4.68 -3.52
CA THR A 70 -2.59 -3.49 -4.37
C THR A 70 -3.30 -3.72 -5.71
N GLU A 71 -3.45 -4.96 -6.15
CA GLU A 71 -4.25 -5.29 -7.34
C GLU A 71 -5.72 -4.86 -7.18
N ALA A 72 -6.24 -4.84 -5.96
CA ALA A 72 -7.59 -4.36 -5.68
C ALA A 72 -7.72 -2.83 -5.76
N ILE A 73 -6.63 -2.09 -5.48
CA ILE A 73 -6.66 -0.61 -5.47
C ILE A 73 -6.11 0.03 -6.74
N LYS A 74 -5.47 -0.71 -7.63
CA LYS A 74 -4.81 -0.14 -8.83
C LYS A 74 -5.78 0.54 -9.81
N TYR A 75 -7.06 0.21 -9.76
CA TYR A 75 -8.10 0.83 -10.58
C TYR A 75 -8.78 2.02 -9.91
N GLN A 76 -8.35 2.41 -8.70
CA GLN A 76 -8.83 3.64 -8.07
C GLN A 76 -8.14 4.86 -8.64
N PRO A 77 -8.79 6.04 -8.70
CA PRO A 77 -8.17 7.27 -9.19
C PRO A 77 -6.88 7.60 -8.44
N GLY A 78 -5.89 8.12 -9.17
CA GLY A 78 -4.63 8.60 -8.59
C GLY A 78 -3.65 7.53 -8.12
N ASN A 79 -3.96 6.25 -8.31
CA ASN A 79 -3.08 5.16 -7.89
C ASN A 79 -2.32 4.56 -9.08
N PHE A 80 -1.00 4.59 -9.00
CA PHE A 80 -0.11 3.85 -9.88
C PHE A 80 0.64 2.81 -9.07
N VAL A 81 0.36 1.54 -9.34
CA VAL A 81 0.96 0.40 -8.64
C VAL A 81 1.94 -0.30 -9.57
N ASN A 82 3.17 -0.41 -9.12
CA ASN A 82 4.26 -1.05 -9.85
C ASN A 82 4.93 -2.12 -8.97
N PRO A 83 4.49 -3.38 -9.04
CA PRO A 83 5.14 -4.46 -8.30
C PRO A 83 6.56 -4.68 -8.87
N LEU A 84 7.53 -4.60 -7.99
CA LEU A 84 8.92 -4.91 -8.34
C LEU A 84 9.14 -6.41 -8.31
N SER A 85 10.13 -6.89 -9.01
CA SER A 85 10.63 -8.26 -9.13
C SER A 85 10.10 -9.29 -8.11
N ARG A 86 10.28 -10.57 -8.31
CA ARG A 86 10.05 -11.64 -7.32
C ARG A 86 8.72 -11.60 -6.55
N ASN A 87 7.84 -10.66 -6.89
CA ASN A 87 6.59 -10.44 -6.19
C ASN A 87 6.76 -10.22 -4.66
N ASP A 88 7.77 -9.43 -4.28
CA ASP A 88 8.14 -9.16 -2.90
C ASP A 88 8.00 -7.71 -2.45
N ALA A 89 7.80 -6.79 -3.39
CA ALA A 89 7.72 -5.38 -3.09
C ALA A 89 6.91 -4.59 -4.12
N ASN A 90 6.30 -3.48 -3.70
CA ASN A 90 5.65 -2.51 -4.58
C ASN A 90 6.40 -1.19 -4.59
N TRP A 91 6.43 -0.57 -5.75
CA TRP A 91 6.86 0.81 -5.91
C TRP A 91 5.80 1.54 -6.73
N GLY A 92 5.21 2.58 -6.19
CA GLY A 92 4.10 3.24 -6.85
C GLY A 92 4.02 4.72 -6.52
N SER A 93 3.04 5.38 -7.10
CA SER A 93 2.67 6.76 -6.76
C SER A 93 1.21 6.83 -6.36
N TYR A 94 0.92 7.73 -5.45
CA TYR A 94 -0.40 7.93 -4.88
C TYR A 94 -0.70 9.42 -4.86
N GLY A 95 -1.87 9.81 -5.38
CA GLY A 95 -2.29 11.20 -5.42
C GLY A 95 -1.27 12.14 -6.08
N GLY A 96 -0.50 11.67 -7.08
CA GLY A 96 0.51 12.45 -7.78
C GLY A 96 1.82 12.65 -7.03
N LEU A 97 2.09 11.86 -5.98
CA LEU A 97 3.33 11.88 -5.21
C LEU A 97 3.95 10.47 -5.17
N GLY A 98 5.26 10.40 -4.91
CA GLY A 98 5.97 9.13 -4.79
C GLY A 98 5.58 8.32 -3.55
N PRO A 99 6.12 7.08 -3.40
CA PRO A 99 5.69 6.12 -2.38
C PRO A 99 5.86 6.62 -0.94
N LYS A 100 6.86 7.45 -0.66
CA LYS A 100 7.11 7.99 0.68
C LYS A 100 6.04 8.98 1.19
N TYR A 101 5.03 9.29 0.39
CA TYR A 101 3.96 10.23 0.72
C TYR A 101 2.58 9.57 0.83
N ASN A 102 2.54 8.26 0.97
CA ASN A 102 1.33 7.50 1.31
C ASN A 102 1.67 6.48 2.39
N THR A 103 0.95 6.49 3.49
CA THR A 103 1.13 5.56 4.60
C THR A 103 0.02 4.52 4.61
N TRP A 104 0.39 3.26 4.79
CA TRP A 104 -0.54 2.14 4.86
C TRP A 104 -0.81 1.75 6.31
N PHE A 105 -2.05 1.30 6.56
CA PHE A 105 -2.52 0.87 7.87
C PHE A 105 -3.18 -0.51 7.79
N LEU A 106 -3.07 -1.26 8.87
CA LEU A 106 -3.82 -2.49 9.11
C LEU A 106 -4.54 -2.37 10.45
N ASP A 107 -5.89 -2.37 10.42
CA ASP A 107 -6.73 -2.16 11.60
C ASP A 107 -6.34 -0.90 12.41
N GLY A 108 -5.93 0.17 11.72
CA GLY A 108 -5.59 1.47 12.31
C GLY A 108 -4.15 1.61 12.84
N LEU A 109 -3.30 0.60 12.72
CA LEU A 109 -1.86 0.68 12.99
C LEU A 109 -1.04 0.68 11.69
N PRO A 110 0.03 1.49 11.59
CA PRO A 110 0.81 1.60 10.37
C PRO A 110 1.54 0.30 10.03
N ILE A 111 1.66 0.03 8.74
CA ILE A 111 2.38 -1.07 8.10
C ILE A 111 3.25 -0.55 6.96
N ASP A 112 4.17 -1.37 6.49
CA ASP A 112 5.09 -1.00 5.41
C ASP A 112 4.40 -1.05 4.04
N SER A 113 4.36 0.08 3.33
CA SER A 113 3.71 0.19 2.01
C SER A 113 4.45 -0.57 0.91
N PHE A 114 5.73 -0.84 1.11
CA PHE A 114 6.61 -1.48 0.14
C PHE A 114 6.47 -3.02 0.15
N VAL A 115 6.40 -3.67 1.32
CA VAL A 115 6.39 -5.13 1.44
C VAL A 115 5.06 -5.73 1.92
N ASP A 116 4.33 -5.08 2.81
CA ASP A 116 3.12 -5.68 3.41
C ASP A 116 1.98 -5.94 2.42
N PRO A 117 1.71 -5.10 1.40
CA PRO A 117 0.67 -5.41 0.42
C PRO A 117 0.89 -6.71 -0.33
N MET A 118 2.13 -7.17 -0.46
CA MET A 118 2.48 -8.44 -1.10
C MET A 118 2.67 -9.59 -0.12
N SER A 119 2.80 -9.29 1.18
CA SER A 119 2.93 -10.29 2.24
C SER A 119 1.59 -10.70 2.84
N LEU A 120 0.64 -9.79 3.00
CA LEU A 120 -0.69 -10.04 3.56
C LEU A 120 -1.58 -10.87 2.61
N ASP A 121 -2.70 -11.42 3.11
CA ASP A 121 -3.67 -12.17 2.31
C ASP A 121 -5.03 -11.45 2.26
N ALA A 122 -5.65 -11.41 1.09
CA ALA A 122 -6.89 -10.69 0.88
C ALA A 122 -8.14 -11.35 1.46
N ILE A 123 -8.09 -12.66 1.80
CA ILE A 123 -9.28 -13.40 2.23
C ILE A 123 -9.87 -12.90 3.55
N TYR A 124 -9.03 -12.44 4.45
CA TYR A 124 -9.44 -11.92 5.75
C TYR A 124 -9.65 -10.40 5.77
N ILE A 125 -9.41 -9.70 4.67
CA ILE A 125 -9.70 -8.27 4.56
C ILE A 125 -11.20 -8.08 4.36
N ASP A 126 -11.86 -7.35 5.25
CA ASP A 126 -13.26 -7.00 5.16
C ASP A 126 -13.48 -5.90 4.11
N ARG A 127 -12.66 -4.87 4.18
CA ARG A 127 -12.65 -3.77 3.21
C ARG A 127 -11.31 -3.03 3.21
N ILE A 128 -11.06 -2.30 2.13
CA ILE A 128 -9.94 -1.38 1.99
C ILE A 128 -10.51 0.04 1.89
N GLU A 129 -10.02 0.96 2.70
CA GLU A 129 -10.35 2.37 2.63
C GLU A 129 -9.16 3.16 2.08
N VAL A 130 -9.33 3.82 0.94
CA VAL A 130 -8.33 4.70 0.33
C VAL A 130 -8.75 6.14 0.56
N HIS A 131 -8.10 6.80 1.52
CA HIS A 131 -8.34 8.20 1.83
C HIS A 131 -7.52 9.06 0.88
N ARG A 132 -8.18 9.82 0.02
CA ARG A 132 -7.53 10.73 -0.93
C ARG A 132 -7.48 12.16 -0.38
N GLY A 133 -6.34 12.81 -0.55
CA GLY A 133 -6.14 14.18 -0.06
C GLY A 133 -5.30 14.24 1.21
N PRO A 134 -5.20 15.41 1.85
CA PRO A 134 -4.46 15.53 3.08
C PRO A 134 -5.10 14.66 4.15
N ALA A 135 -4.33 13.70 4.66
CA ALA A 135 -4.81 12.86 5.74
C ALA A 135 -5.13 13.71 6.97
N SER A 136 -6.05 13.22 7.76
CA SER A 136 -6.31 13.79 9.08
C SER A 136 -5.03 13.75 9.94
N VAL A 137 -4.87 14.73 10.81
CA VAL A 137 -3.77 14.77 11.81
C VAL A 137 -3.76 13.57 12.76
N LEU A 138 -4.78 12.72 12.72
CA LEU A 138 -4.90 11.51 13.52
C LEU A 138 -3.92 10.40 13.10
N TYR A 139 -3.35 10.47 11.89
CA TYR A 139 -2.50 9.42 11.34
C TYR A 139 -1.03 9.82 11.38
N PRO A 140 -0.16 9.00 12.03
CA PRO A 140 1.26 9.28 12.15
C PRO A 140 2.02 8.97 10.86
N ASN A 141 3.25 9.49 10.76
CA ASN A 141 4.23 9.00 9.82
C ASN A 141 4.62 7.56 10.17
N TYR A 142 4.94 6.74 9.17
CA TYR A 142 5.50 5.42 9.38
C TYR A 142 7.03 5.46 9.46
N MET A 143 7.59 4.77 10.46
CA MET A 143 9.02 4.80 10.76
C MET A 143 9.78 3.72 10.00
N THR A 144 9.63 3.68 8.66
CA THR A 144 10.49 2.81 7.86
C THR A 144 11.88 3.44 7.69
N MET A 145 12.92 2.65 7.83
CA MET A 145 14.31 3.05 7.59
C MET A 145 14.86 2.37 6.33
N ASP A 146 14.11 1.44 5.74
CA ASP A 146 14.47 0.70 4.54
C ASP A 146 14.00 1.44 3.28
N PHE A 147 14.75 1.38 2.20
CA PHE A 147 14.49 1.93 0.85
C PHE A 147 14.08 3.41 0.80
N ALA A 148 12.84 3.70 1.10
CA ALA A 148 12.28 5.05 0.99
C ALA A 148 12.51 5.92 2.24
N GLY A 149 12.95 5.33 3.35
CA GLY A 149 12.99 5.99 4.64
C GLY A 149 11.59 6.13 5.25
N ASN A 150 11.32 7.21 5.98
CA ASN A 150 10.01 7.45 6.58
C ASN A 150 8.93 7.72 5.52
N GLU A 151 7.72 7.29 5.80
CA GLU A 151 6.54 7.59 5.02
C GLU A 151 5.65 8.59 5.75
N THR A 152 4.99 9.46 5.00
CA THR A 152 4.10 10.50 5.54
C THR A 152 2.74 10.49 4.83
N PRO A 153 1.63 10.71 5.54
CA PRO A 153 0.29 10.68 4.95
C PRO A 153 -0.06 11.94 4.12
N LEU A 154 0.90 12.56 3.41
CA LEU A 154 0.65 13.77 2.63
C LEU A 154 -0.27 13.54 1.44
N ALA A 155 -0.13 12.42 0.74
CA ALA A 155 -0.97 12.05 -0.41
C ALA A 155 -2.27 11.34 0.00
N GLY A 156 -2.45 11.07 1.28
CA GLY A 156 -3.52 10.27 1.84
C GLY A 156 -3.03 9.02 2.52
N ILE A 157 -3.96 8.11 2.84
CA ILE A 157 -3.66 6.82 3.46
C ILE A 157 -4.44 5.69 2.80
N THR A 158 -3.91 4.47 2.94
CA THR A 158 -4.63 3.24 2.63
C THR A 158 -4.79 2.42 3.89
N ASN A 159 -6.02 2.16 4.33
CA ASN A 159 -6.31 1.40 5.54
C ASN A 159 -6.95 0.06 5.19
N LEU A 160 -6.28 -1.03 5.53
CA LEU A 160 -6.77 -2.40 5.41
C LEU A 160 -7.52 -2.74 6.70
N ILE A 161 -8.79 -3.08 6.58
CA ILE A 161 -9.63 -3.46 7.72
C ILE A 161 -9.92 -4.94 7.62
N THR A 162 -9.52 -5.69 8.64
CA THR A 162 -9.71 -7.13 8.67
C THR A 162 -11.08 -7.48 9.28
N LYS A 163 -11.61 -8.65 8.93
CA LYS A 163 -12.85 -9.18 9.51
C LYS A 163 -12.75 -9.22 11.03
N GLU A 164 -13.81 -8.83 11.71
CA GLU A 164 -13.85 -8.79 13.17
C GLU A 164 -15.05 -9.55 13.73
N LYS A 165 -16.24 -9.34 13.17
CA LYS A 165 -17.46 -10.06 13.52
C LYS A 165 -17.74 -11.10 12.45
N ILE A 166 -17.89 -12.34 12.88
CA ILE A 166 -18.14 -13.49 12.02
C ILE A 166 -19.55 -14.00 12.34
N ASP A 167 -20.48 -13.80 11.43
CA ASP A 167 -21.87 -14.20 11.63
C ASP A 167 -22.12 -15.67 11.26
N LYS A 168 -21.31 -16.22 10.35
CA LYS A 168 -21.45 -17.59 9.84
C LYS A 168 -20.08 -18.28 9.74
N GLU A 169 -20.01 -19.49 10.27
CA GLU A 169 -18.84 -20.35 10.13
C GLU A 169 -18.61 -20.69 8.65
N MET A 170 -17.34 -20.64 8.22
CA MET A 170 -16.96 -20.95 6.86
C MET A 170 -15.54 -21.49 6.80
N THR A 171 -15.35 -22.59 6.06
CA THR A 171 -14.04 -23.09 5.67
C THR A 171 -13.85 -22.91 4.18
N ASN A 172 -12.68 -22.43 3.75
CA ASN A 172 -12.30 -22.35 2.35
C ASN A 172 -11.05 -23.21 2.09
N ILE A 173 -11.12 -24.06 1.07
CA ILE A 173 -9.97 -24.75 0.48
C ILE A 173 -9.85 -24.26 -0.95
N SER A 174 -8.67 -23.75 -1.33
CA SER A 174 -8.40 -23.22 -2.65
C SER A 174 -7.19 -23.89 -3.27
N LEU A 175 -7.30 -24.23 -4.57
CA LEU A 175 -6.23 -24.75 -5.40
C LEU A 175 -6.17 -23.96 -6.69
N GLY A 176 -5.01 -23.44 -7.05
CA GLY A 176 -4.80 -22.70 -8.29
C GLY A 176 -3.57 -23.20 -9.04
N TYR A 177 -3.66 -23.17 -10.38
CA TYR A 177 -2.55 -23.42 -11.28
C TYR A 177 -2.55 -22.40 -12.41
N GLY A 178 -1.38 -21.88 -12.74
CA GLY A 178 -1.26 -20.83 -13.73
C GLY A 178 0.02 -20.85 -14.55
N THR A 179 0.19 -19.82 -15.35
CA THR A 179 1.38 -19.57 -16.17
C THR A 179 2.63 -19.61 -15.28
N TRP A 180 3.78 -20.01 -15.84
CA TRP A 180 5.09 -20.21 -15.18
C TRP A 180 5.04 -21.25 -14.05
N ASN A 181 4.29 -22.33 -14.22
CA ASN A 181 4.11 -23.39 -13.22
C ASN A 181 3.67 -22.83 -11.86
N THR A 182 2.95 -21.69 -11.88
CA THR A 182 2.46 -21.10 -10.63
C THR A 182 1.45 -22.04 -9.98
N ILE A 183 1.74 -22.45 -8.76
CA ILE A 183 0.85 -23.23 -7.91
C ILE A 183 0.48 -22.36 -6.71
N ARG A 184 -0.82 -22.27 -6.41
CA ARG A 184 -1.31 -21.62 -5.21
C ARG A 184 -2.27 -22.53 -4.47
N THR A 185 -2.08 -22.64 -3.16
CA THR A 185 -3.01 -23.35 -2.27
C THR A 185 -3.36 -22.49 -1.08
N ARG A 186 -4.58 -22.62 -0.57
CA ARG A 186 -5.03 -21.95 0.64
C ARG A 186 -5.92 -22.86 1.46
N LEU A 187 -5.72 -22.84 2.77
CA LEU A 187 -6.64 -23.32 3.78
C LEU A 187 -7.03 -22.15 4.68
N TYR A 188 -8.31 -21.92 4.83
CA TYR A 188 -8.84 -20.82 5.65
C TYR A 188 -10.09 -21.30 6.38
N HIS A 189 -10.22 -20.89 7.64
CA HIS A 189 -11.40 -21.13 8.45
C HIS A 189 -11.75 -19.90 9.25
N GLU A 190 -13.03 -19.53 9.29
CA GLU A 190 -13.57 -18.50 10.13
C GLU A 190 -14.83 -18.95 10.84
N GLY A 191 -15.05 -18.44 12.04
CA GLY A 191 -16.23 -18.82 12.83
C GLY A 191 -16.36 -18.03 14.11
N ASN A 192 -17.39 -18.38 14.87
CA ASN A 192 -17.61 -17.83 16.20
C ASN A 192 -17.91 -18.94 17.22
N ALA A 193 -17.48 -18.73 18.45
CA ALA A 193 -17.73 -19.61 19.58
C ALA A 193 -18.19 -18.76 20.78
N GLY A 194 -19.48 -18.43 20.84
CA GLY A 194 -20.05 -17.51 21.81
C GLY A 194 -19.52 -16.08 21.61
N ALA A 195 -18.80 -15.56 22.61
CA ALA A 195 -18.19 -14.22 22.55
C ALA A 195 -16.91 -14.14 21.69
N PHE A 196 -16.33 -15.27 21.31
CA PHE A 196 -15.14 -15.32 20.46
C PHE A 196 -15.53 -15.37 18.99
N ASN A 197 -14.98 -14.46 18.20
CA ASN A 197 -14.96 -14.53 16.74
C ASN A 197 -13.51 -14.74 16.30
N PHE A 198 -13.27 -15.59 15.32
CA PHE A 198 -11.91 -15.91 14.92
C PHE A 198 -11.83 -16.28 13.45
N PHE A 199 -10.65 -16.06 12.87
CA PHE A 199 -10.23 -16.70 11.63
C PHE A 199 -8.77 -17.14 11.72
N LEU A 200 -8.44 -18.17 10.95
CA LEU A 200 -7.08 -18.65 10.78
C LEU A 200 -6.90 -19.22 9.38
N GLY A 201 -5.67 -19.18 8.91
CA GLY A 201 -5.40 -19.76 7.60
C GLY A 201 -3.93 -19.78 7.23
N SER A 202 -3.67 -20.43 6.11
CA SER A 202 -2.35 -20.48 5.50
C SER A 202 -2.48 -20.49 3.99
N THR A 203 -1.55 -19.85 3.31
CA THR A 203 -1.45 -19.82 1.86
C THR A 203 -0.04 -20.18 1.44
N TYR A 204 0.09 -21.05 0.45
CA TYR A 204 1.34 -21.35 -0.23
C TYR A 204 1.26 -20.93 -1.68
N GLU A 205 2.31 -20.30 -2.18
CA GLU A 205 2.49 -19.96 -3.59
C GLU A 205 3.91 -20.29 -4.02
N GLN A 206 4.06 -20.94 -5.19
CA GLN A 206 5.33 -21.04 -5.89
C GLN A 206 5.15 -20.68 -7.36
N SER A 207 6.20 -20.16 -8.00
CA SER A 207 6.19 -19.80 -9.41
C SER A 207 7.61 -19.78 -9.96
N ASP A 208 7.77 -20.13 -11.24
CA ASP A 208 9.03 -20.02 -11.98
C ASP A 208 9.25 -18.64 -12.57
N TYR A 209 8.55 -17.62 -12.07
CA TYR A 209 8.58 -16.25 -12.59
C TYR A 209 8.79 -15.22 -11.50
N THR A 210 9.74 -14.31 -11.71
CA THR A 210 10.08 -13.24 -10.77
C THR A 210 9.91 -11.83 -11.32
N ASN A 211 9.27 -11.65 -12.47
CA ASN A 211 9.05 -10.33 -13.09
C ASN A 211 10.34 -9.54 -13.43
N TYR A 212 11.42 -10.23 -13.68
CA TYR A 212 12.64 -9.59 -14.22
C TYR A 212 12.58 -9.46 -15.74
N GLY A 213 13.30 -8.47 -16.27
CA GLY A 213 13.51 -8.35 -17.69
C GLY A 213 14.27 -9.54 -18.25
N THR A 214 13.86 -10.01 -19.42
CA THR A 214 14.44 -11.21 -20.04
C THR A 214 15.54 -10.92 -21.04
N ASN A 215 15.47 -9.84 -21.82
CA ASN A 215 16.50 -9.54 -22.82
C ASN A 215 16.36 -8.12 -23.39
N PRO A 216 17.45 -7.33 -23.48
CA PRO A 216 18.73 -7.51 -22.82
C PRO A 216 18.68 -7.10 -21.34
N SER A 217 18.88 -8.04 -20.44
CA SER A 217 18.95 -7.73 -19.03
C SER A 217 20.36 -7.29 -18.61
N TRP A 218 20.46 -6.20 -17.87
CA TRP A 218 21.72 -5.76 -17.27
C TRP A 218 22.22 -6.71 -16.17
N LEU A 219 21.36 -7.55 -15.66
CA LEU A 219 21.66 -8.49 -14.57
C LEU A 219 22.15 -9.86 -15.04
N ASN A 220 22.22 -10.10 -16.35
CA ASN A 220 22.52 -11.42 -16.91
C ASN A 220 21.61 -12.51 -16.28
N MET A 221 20.30 -12.36 -16.52
CA MET A 221 19.25 -13.15 -15.88
C MET A 221 19.31 -14.63 -16.22
N ILE A 222 18.93 -15.47 -15.24
CA ILE A 222 18.65 -16.89 -15.48
C ILE A 222 17.29 -17.04 -16.18
N ASP A 223 17.10 -18.17 -16.89
CA ASP A 223 15.86 -18.44 -17.62
C ASP A 223 14.79 -18.82 -16.60
N ASN A 224 14.23 -19.16 -15.97
CA ASN A 224 13.14 -19.50 -15.05
C ASN A 224 13.51 -19.26 -13.57
N PRO A 225 13.73 -18.00 -13.16
CA PRO A 225 13.93 -17.72 -11.75
C PRO A 225 12.66 -18.08 -10.95
N ASN A 226 12.83 -18.83 -9.86
CA ASN A 226 11.71 -19.32 -9.08
C ASN A 226 11.60 -18.60 -7.73
N TYR A 227 10.41 -18.67 -7.14
CA TYR A 227 10.19 -18.31 -5.75
C TYR A 227 9.14 -19.19 -5.11
N GLN A 228 9.17 -19.23 -3.79
CA GLN A 228 8.09 -19.76 -2.96
C GLN A 228 7.74 -18.77 -1.86
N LYS A 229 6.46 -18.72 -1.51
CA LYS A 229 5.90 -17.85 -0.48
C LYS A 229 4.92 -18.63 0.38
N ILE A 230 5.14 -18.59 1.69
CA ILE A 230 4.23 -19.17 2.69
C ILE A 230 3.70 -18.03 3.53
N LYS A 231 2.39 -18.00 3.73
CA LYS A 231 1.70 -17.06 4.63
C LYS A 231 0.94 -17.88 5.66
N ALA A 232 1.00 -17.47 6.93
CA ALA A 232 0.18 -18.03 7.99
C ALA A 232 -0.41 -16.88 8.81
N TYR A 233 -1.69 -16.94 9.15
CA TYR A 233 -2.38 -15.84 9.79
C TYR A 233 -3.50 -16.31 10.71
N PHE A 234 -3.76 -15.47 11.71
CA PHE A 234 -4.77 -15.72 12.73
C PHE A 234 -5.29 -14.38 13.26
N LYS A 235 -6.60 -14.32 13.50
CA LYS A 235 -7.22 -13.26 14.33
C LYS A 235 -8.23 -13.87 15.27
N THR A 236 -8.31 -13.34 16.49
CA THR A 236 -9.42 -13.59 17.41
C THR A 236 -9.90 -12.26 17.97
N THR A 237 -11.22 -12.12 18.07
CA THR A 237 -11.89 -10.99 18.72
C THR A 237 -12.80 -11.52 19.80
N TYR A 238 -12.58 -11.08 21.02
CA TYR A 238 -13.43 -11.38 22.17
C TYR A 238 -14.32 -10.18 22.49
N PHE A 239 -15.62 -10.39 22.46
CA PHE A 239 -16.64 -9.40 22.85
C PHE A 239 -17.04 -9.66 24.30
N PHE A 240 -16.53 -8.83 25.23
CA PHE A 240 -16.91 -8.92 26.64
C PHE A 240 -18.38 -8.59 26.85
N ASP A 241 -18.83 -7.60 26.09
CA ASP A 241 -20.20 -7.13 25.96
C ASP A 241 -20.37 -6.38 24.62
N ASN A 242 -21.49 -5.69 24.42
CA ASN A 242 -21.75 -4.92 23.20
C ASN A 242 -20.83 -3.68 23.04
N ASP A 243 -20.24 -3.22 24.13
CA ASP A 243 -19.49 -1.97 24.24
C ASP A 243 -17.98 -2.19 24.44
N THR A 244 -17.55 -3.44 24.69
CA THR A 244 -16.16 -3.76 25.03
C THR A 244 -15.65 -4.95 24.22
N LYS A 245 -14.56 -4.77 23.51
CA LYS A 245 -13.91 -5.83 22.72
C LYS A 245 -12.39 -5.76 22.79
N LEU A 246 -11.77 -6.92 22.60
CA LEU A 246 -10.32 -7.10 22.47
C LEU A 246 -10.04 -8.01 21.28
N SER A 247 -9.18 -7.56 20.36
CA SER A 247 -8.76 -8.35 19.19
C SER A 247 -7.25 -8.57 19.19
N LEU A 248 -6.83 -9.77 18.85
CA LEU A 248 -5.45 -10.12 18.55
C LEU A 248 -5.37 -10.60 17.11
N PHE A 249 -4.52 -9.98 16.30
CA PHE A 249 -4.18 -10.39 14.94
C PHE A 249 -2.69 -10.74 14.87
N ALA A 250 -2.35 -11.82 14.17
CA ALA A 250 -0.98 -12.22 13.88
C ALA A 250 -0.87 -12.71 12.45
N HIS A 251 0.19 -12.31 11.76
CA HIS A 251 0.50 -12.71 10.40
C HIS A 251 1.99 -12.95 10.23
N HIS A 252 2.36 -14.06 9.62
CA HIS A 252 3.71 -14.45 9.27
C HIS A 252 3.83 -14.68 7.77
N THR A 253 4.88 -14.17 7.15
CA THR A 253 5.23 -14.46 5.74
C THR A 253 6.69 -14.88 5.66
N LYS A 254 6.93 -16.01 5.02
CA LYS A 254 8.24 -16.45 4.55
C LYS A 254 8.24 -16.42 3.02
N HIS A 255 9.25 -15.76 2.42
CA HIS A 255 9.37 -15.60 0.99
C HIS A 255 10.82 -15.75 0.56
N ASP A 256 11.13 -16.78 -0.19
CA ASP A 256 12.46 -17.09 -0.67
C ASP A 256 12.47 -17.50 -2.15
N GLY A 257 13.62 -17.41 -2.78
CA GLY A 257 13.77 -17.79 -4.18
C GLY A 257 15.01 -17.21 -4.85
N ASP A 258 15.02 -17.28 -6.18
CA ASP A 258 16.07 -16.75 -7.01
C ASP A 258 15.94 -15.23 -7.20
N ALA A 259 17.05 -14.52 -7.09
CA ALA A 259 17.08 -13.08 -7.33
C ALA A 259 17.20 -12.70 -8.81
N GLY A 260 16.97 -13.65 -9.72
CA GLY A 260 16.95 -13.47 -11.17
C GLY A 260 18.31 -13.58 -11.84
N ARG A 261 19.42 -13.29 -11.20
CA ARG A 261 20.76 -13.51 -11.77
C ARG A 261 21.40 -14.79 -11.22
N PRO A 262 22.33 -15.43 -11.98
CA PRO A 262 22.98 -16.64 -11.55
C PRO A 262 23.60 -16.53 -10.15
N HIS A 263 23.46 -17.57 -9.35
CA HIS A 263 24.04 -17.69 -8.02
C HIS A 263 23.59 -16.65 -7.01
N ARG A 264 22.49 -15.92 -7.25
CA ARG A 264 21.91 -14.99 -6.30
C ARG A 264 20.51 -15.42 -5.91
N GLY A 265 20.33 -15.68 -4.61
CA GLY A 265 19.06 -15.97 -3.97
C GLY A 265 18.65 -14.89 -2.99
N TYR A 266 17.43 -14.99 -2.48
CA TYR A 266 16.93 -14.17 -1.39
C TYR A 266 16.13 -15.00 -0.40
N ASP A 267 16.01 -14.48 0.83
CA ASP A 267 15.28 -15.07 1.93
C ASP A 267 14.71 -13.95 2.80
N HIS A 268 13.39 -13.78 2.75
CA HIS A 268 12.66 -12.70 3.42
C HIS A 268 11.68 -13.26 4.43
N GLN A 269 11.53 -12.56 5.54
CA GLN A 269 10.57 -12.86 6.59
C GLN A 269 9.88 -11.57 7.05
N TYR A 270 8.55 -11.62 7.18
CA TYR A 270 7.72 -10.52 7.65
C TYR A 270 6.73 -11.01 8.69
N ASP A 271 6.70 -10.33 9.84
CA ASP A 271 5.76 -10.63 10.92
C ASP A 271 5.00 -9.36 11.30
N VAL A 272 3.69 -9.45 11.38
CA VAL A 272 2.79 -8.37 11.77
C VAL A 272 1.89 -8.86 12.89
N ILE A 273 1.93 -8.18 14.05
CA ILE A 273 1.07 -8.47 15.18
C ILE A 273 0.35 -7.19 15.60
N ASN A 274 -0.98 -7.26 15.79
CA ASN A 274 -1.80 -6.17 16.34
C ASN A 274 -2.60 -6.67 17.53
N LEU A 275 -2.65 -5.85 18.58
CA LEU A 275 -3.56 -6.00 19.73
C LEU A 275 -4.42 -4.73 19.81
N ASN A 276 -5.73 -4.87 19.62
CA ASN A 276 -6.67 -3.76 19.60
C ASN A 276 -7.71 -3.93 20.70
N PHE A 277 -7.86 -2.91 21.53
CA PHE A 277 -8.88 -2.82 22.57
C PHE A 277 -9.80 -1.63 22.28
N SER A 278 -11.11 -1.82 22.44
CA SER A 278 -12.11 -0.77 22.33
C SER A 278 -13.13 -0.90 23.45
N LYS A 279 -13.48 0.21 24.08
CA LYS A 279 -14.51 0.30 25.10
C LYS A 279 -15.32 1.58 24.99
N ALA A 280 -16.61 1.45 24.77
CA ALA A 280 -17.56 2.53 24.93
C ALA A 280 -17.99 2.60 26.41
N PHE A 281 -17.64 3.68 27.11
CA PHE A 281 -18.04 3.92 28.48
C PHE A 281 -19.47 4.44 28.55
N THR A 282 -19.87 5.18 27.53
CA THR A 282 -21.23 5.68 27.32
C THR A 282 -21.50 5.72 25.82
N SER A 283 -22.73 6.00 25.41
CA SER A 283 -23.07 6.24 24.00
C SER A 283 -22.24 7.35 23.33
N ASN A 284 -21.62 8.21 24.15
CA ASN A 284 -20.88 9.40 23.68
C ASN A 284 -19.38 9.36 23.97
N LEU A 285 -18.89 8.36 24.68
CA LEU A 285 -17.47 8.29 25.10
C LEU A 285 -16.91 6.90 24.84
N GLU A 286 -15.94 6.81 23.92
CA GLU A 286 -15.26 5.57 23.56
C GLU A 286 -13.73 5.75 23.64
N LEU A 287 -13.07 4.79 24.26
CA LEU A 287 -11.61 4.64 24.26
C LEU A 287 -11.23 3.53 23.28
N GLN A 288 -10.25 3.80 22.42
CA GLN A 288 -9.58 2.79 21.61
C GLN A 288 -8.08 2.83 21.92
N ALA A 289 -7.49 1.65 22.14
CA ALA A 289 -6.05 1.48 22.34
C ALA A 289 -5.56 0.36 21.41
N ARG A 290 -4.55 0.64 20.64
CA ARG A 290 -3.96 -0.27 19.66
C ARG A 290 -2.47 -0.35 19.90
N GLY A 291 -1.92 -1.54 19.97
CA GLY A 291 -0.49 -1.79 20.04
C GLY A 291 -0.10 -2.86 19.05
N GLY A 292 1.14 -2.83 18.58
CA GLY A 292 1.59 -3.79 17.60
C GLY A 292 3.07 -4.08 17.62
N PHE A 293 3.43 -5.07 16.82
CA PHE A 293 4.81 -5.43 16.53
C PHE A 293 4.95 -5.71 15.05
N ARG A 294 6.05 -5.24 14.46
CA ARG A 294 6.46 -5.50 13.09
C ARG A 294 7.88 -6.03 13.11
N TYR A 295 8.10 -7.12 12.40
CA TYR A 295 9.43 -7.63 12.13
C TYR A 295 9.62 -7.76 10.63
N TYR A 296 10.64 -7.10 10.12
CA TYR A 296 11.02 -7.20 8.71
C TYR A 296 12.47 -7.64 8.63
N HIS A 297 12.68 -8.77 7.97
CA HIS A 297 14.01 -9.27 7.66
C HIS A 297 14.10 -9.60 6.18
N ARG A 298 14.90 -8.84 5.46
CA ARG A 298 15.20 -9.08 4.05
C ARG A 298 16.66 -9.44 3.91
N SER A 299 16.96 -10.52 3.23
CA SER A 299 18.35 -10.90 2.97
C SER A 299 18.51 -11.44 1.56
N TRP A 300 19.69 -11.23 1.03
CA TRP A 300 20.13 -11.71 -0.28
C TRP A 300 21.46 -12.45 -0.07
N GLU A 301 21.65 -13.56 -0.79
CA GLU A 301 22.86 -14.36 -0.77
C GLU A 301 23.35 -14.58 -2.19
N GLU A 302 24.63 -14.35 -2.44
CA GLU A 302 25.28 -14.65 -3.71
C GLU A 302 26.69 -15.22 -3.46
N ASP A 303 27.20 -16.02 -4.40
CA ASP A 303 28.61 -16.33 -4.50
C ASP A 303 29.33 -15.32 -5.42
N ASN A 304 30.64 -15.35 -5.44
CA ASN A 304 31.42 -14.44 -6.30
C ASN A 304 31.56 -15.01 -7.72
N TYR A 305 30.42 -15.27 -8.36
CA TYR A 305 30.35 -15.73 -9.75
C TYR A 305 30.77 -14.61 -10.73
N PRO A 306 31.52 -14.88 -11.77
CA PRO A 306 32.16 -16.16 -12.12
C PRO A 306 33.56 -16.37 -11.49
N THR A 307 34.04 -15.48 -10.67
CA THR A 307 35.44 -15.40 -10.23
C THR A 307 35.77 -16.43 -9.14
N ASN A 308 34.89 -16.58 -8.12
CA ASN A 308 35.11 -17.48 -7.01
C ASN A 308 33.79 -17.97 -6.41
N LEU A 309 33.34 -19.15 -6.83
CA LEU A 309 32.09 -19.73 -6.35
C LEU A 309 32.08 -20.18 -4.89
N SER A 310 33.25 -20.23 -4.25
CA SER A 310 33.37 -20.59 -2.83
C SER A 310 33.18 -19.40 -1.88
N LEU A 311 33.28 -18.18 -2.38
CA LEU A 311 33.05 -16.97 -1.60
C LEU A 311 31.56 -16.67 -1.59
N ARG A 312 30.91 -16.91 -0.46
CA ARG A 312 29.51 -16.57 -0.23
C ARG A 312 29.39 -15.26 0.52
N GLU A 313 28.57 -14.39 -0.03
CA GLU A 313 28.20 -13.12 0.56
C GLU A 313 26.69 -13.08 0.84
N LYS A 314 26.31 -12.67 2.04
CA LYS A 314 24.92 -12.51 2.44
C LYS A 314 24.72 -11.12 3.03
N ASP A 315 23.92 -10.32 2.33
CA ASP A 315 23.48 -9.01 2.81
C ASP A 315 22.10 -9.11 3.42
N GLY A 316 21.85 -8.30 4.44
CA GLY A 316 20.54 -8.29 5.07
C GLY A 316 20.18 -6.96 5.70
N VAL A 317 18.89 -6.75 5.81
CA VAL A 317 18.24 -5.64 6.50
C VAL A 317 17.29 -6.24 7.52
N LYS A 318 17.38 -5.78 8.77
CA LYS A 318 16.45 -6.13 9.86
C LYS A 318 15.85 -4.88 10.44
N GLN A 319 14.55 -4.95 10.69
CA GLN A 319 13.83 -3.87 11.33
C GLN A 319 12.78 -4.43 12.29
N ASN A 320 12.75 -3.88 13.50
CA ASN A 320 11.70 -4.10 14.48
C ASN A 320 10.96 -2.77 14.69
N ILE A 321 9.62 -2.79 14.65
CA ILE A 321 8.82 -1.59 14.91
C ILE A 321 7.75 -1.92 15.93
N TYR A 322 7.58 -1.04 16.91
CA TYR A 322 6.59 -1.15 17.98
C TYR A 322 5.64 0.05 17.93
N PRO A 323 4.55 0.00 17.14
CA PRO A 323 3.56 1.06 17.10
C PRO A 323 2.58 0.96 18.26
N LEU A 324 2.18 2.11 18.80
CA LEU A 324 1.09 2.27 19.77
C LEU A 324 0.24 3.46 19.36
N ASP A 325 -1.08 3.34 19.49
CA ASP A 325 -2.04 4.42 19.28
C ASP A 325 -3.15 4.33 20.35
N VAL A 326 -3.44 5.45 20.98
CA VAL A 326 -4.52 5.56 21.96
C VAL A 326 -5.35 6.78 21.64
N VAL A 327 -6.67 6.61 21.46
CA VAL A 327 -7.59 7.68 21.13
C VAL A 327 -8.86 7.62 21.98
N LEU A 328 -9.26 8.77 22.46
CA LEU A 328 -10.54 9.01 23.11
C LEU A 328 -11.47 9.71 22.13
N ASN A 329 -12.59 9.09 21.80
CA ASN A 329 -13.63 9.59 20.92
C ASN A 329 -14.79 10.12 21.76
N ILE A 330 -15.14 11.40 21.61
CA ILE A 330 -16.17 12.08 22.39
C ILE A 330 -17.22 12.64 21.43
N LYS A 331 -18.41 12.07 21.42
CA LYS A 331 -19.55 12.60 20.68
C LYS A 331 -20.22 13.71 21.45
N HIS A 332 -20.56 14.77 20.74
CA HIS A 332 -21.27 15.91 21.33
C HIS A 332 -22.07 16.65 20.23
N PHE A 333 -22.99 17.52 20.62
CA PHE A 333 -23.84 18.27 19.68
C PHE A 333 -24.39 17.43 18.53
N GLY A 334 -25.10 16.33 18.89
CA GLY A 334 -25.68 15.40 17.93
C GLY A 334 -24.65 14.41 17.38
N LYS A 335 -24.18 14.61 16.15
CA LYS A 335 -23.22 13.73 15.47
C LYS A 335 -21.78 14.27 15.46
N SER A 336 -21.53 15.42 16.08
CA SER A 336 -20.19 16.00 16.19
C SER A 336 -19.24 15.13 17.00
N LEU A 337 -17.94 15.14 16.66
CA LEU A 337 -16.96 14.22 17.22
C LEU A 337 -15.65 14.94 17.53
N LEU A 338 -15.23 14.87 18.80
CA LEU A 338 -13.90 15.26 19.24
C LEU A 338 -13.04 14.01 19.43
N ASN A 339 -11.88 13.98 18.78
CA ASN A 339 -10.86 12.95 18.98
C ASN A 339 -9.66 13.58 19.71
N ILE A 340 -9.20 12.95 20.78
CA ILE A 340 -7.99 13.33 21.51
C ILE A 340 -7.15 12.07 21.68
N GLY A 341 -5.89 12.12 21.32
CA GLY A 341 -5.07 10.94 21.46
C GLY A 341 -3.57 11.19 21.35
N PHE A 342 -2.86 10.11 21.49
CA PHE A 342 -1.43 10.07 21.29
C PHE A 342 -1.02 8.77 20.58
N ASP A 343 0.10 8.82 19.88
CA ASP A 343 0.73 7.65 19.31
C ASP A 343 2.24 7.68 19.52
N LEU A 344 2.80 6.52 19.41
CA LEU A 344 4.25 6.33 19.48
C LEU A 344 4.67 5.22 18.53
N GLN A 345 5.84 5.35 17.92
CA GLN A 345 6.53 4.27 17.22
C GLN A 345 7.99 4.23 17.70
N ASN A 346 8.47 3.05 18.00
CA ASN A 346 9.88 2.78 18.27
C ASN A 346 10.37 1.79 17.21
N SER A 347 11.48 2.11 16.55
CA SER A 347 12.04 1.32 15.44
C SER A 347 13.52 1.08 15.63
N ASP A 348 13.94 -0.18 15.57
CA ASP A 348 15.32 -0.61 15.51
C ASP A 348 15.62 -1.07 14.08
N TYR A 349 16.69 -0.53 13.47
CA TYR A 349 17.08 -0.80 12.09
C TYR A 349 18.55 -1.21 12.02
N GLU A 350 18.82 -2.40 11.49
CA GLU A 350 20.17 -2.93 11.28
C GLU A 350 20.33 -3.35 9.82
N THR A 351 21.42 -2.92 9.16
CA THR A 351 21.92 -3.58 7.95
C THR A 351 23.22 -4.31 8.24
N TYR A 352 23.40 -5.45 7.60
CA TYR A 352 24.61 -6.24 7.77
C TYR A 352 25.05 -6.89 6.47
N SER A 353 26.35 -7.14 6.35
CA SER A 353 26.94 -8.05 5.37
C SER A 353 27.63 -9.22 6.09
N ARG A 354 27.58 -10.39 5.50
CA ARG A 354 28.27 -11.58 6.00
C ARG A 354 29.09 -12.20 4.87
N VAL A 355 30.40 -12.11 4.97
CA VAL A 355 31.33 -12.68 4.00
C VAL A 355 32.09 -13.82 4.65
N SER A 356 32.06 -15.01 4.06
CA SER A 356 32.71 -16.22 4.60
C SER A 356 32.36 -16.50 6.07
N GLY A 357 31.09 -16.21 6.46
CA GLY A 357 30.61 -16.41 7.82
C GLY A 357 30.85 -15.28 8.80
N ILE A 358 31.71 -14.29 8.47
CA ILE A 358 32.01 -13.12 9.33
C ILE A 358 30.96 -12.04 9.08
N LYS A 359 30.20 -11.66 10.12
CA LYS A 359 29.20 -10.58 10.08
C LYS A 359 29.85 -9.21 10.29
N SER A 360 29.57 -8.28 9.40
CA SER A 360 29.88 -6.86 9.54
C SER A 360 28.56 -6.07 9.56
N VAL A 361 28.39 -5.17 10.50
CA VAL A 361 27.21 -4.29 10.59
C VAL A 361 27.50 -3.02 9.80
N GLY A 362 26.57 -2.70 8.88
CA GLY A 362 26.65 -1.49 8.07
C GLY A 362 25.95 -0.32 8.73
N ASN A 363 24.66 -0.46 9.03
CA ASN A 363 23.89 0.54 9.75
C ASN A 363 23.35 -0.07 11.05
N ASP A 364 23.32 0.73 12.11
CA ASP A 364 22.68 0.42 13.37
C ASP A 364 22.08 1.72 13.90
N VAL A 365 20.75 1.85 13.76
CA VAL A 365 20.03 3.10 14.00
C VAL A 365 18.73 2.81 14.72
N MET A 366 18.48 3.54 15.81
CA MET A 366 17.20 3.55 16.49
C MET A 366 16.44 4.84 16.16
N ALA A 367 15.15 4.74 15.92
CA ALA A 367 14.27 5.88 15.70
C ALA A 367 13.03 5.80 16.59
N LYS A 368 12.62 6.94 17.14
CA LYS A 368 11.42 7.07 17.98
C LYS A 368 10.58 8.23 17.49
N ASN A 369 9.28 8.02 17.35
CA ASN A 369 8.33 9.04 16.96
C ASN A 369 7.21 9.10 18.00
N TYR A 370 6.90 10.30 18.48
CA TYR A 370 5.82 10.58 19.43
C TYR A 370 4.88 11.59 18.81
N GLY A 371 3.58 11.32 18.86
CA GLY A 371 2.55 12.22 18.37
C GLY A 371 1.48 12.44 19.42
N ALA A 372 1.10 13.70 19.66
CA ALA A 372 -0.10 14.05 20.40
C ALA A 372 -1.03 14.84 19.49
N TYR A 373 -2.31 14.49 19.47
CA TYR A 373 -3.24 15.07 18.49
C TYR A 373 -4.62 15.35 19.09
N VAL A 374 -5.27 16.34 18.49
CA VAL A 374 -6.67 16.66 18.72
C VAL A 374 -7.34 17.00 17.40
N GLN A 375 -8.53 16.50 17.18
CA GLN A 375 -9.36 16.83 16.03
C GLN A 375 -10.79 17.03 16.44
N GLU A 376 -11.35 18.18 16.09
CA GLU A 376 -12.76 18.49 16.23
C GLU A 376 -13.46 18.36 14.88
N LYS A 377 -14.59 17.67 14.84
CA LYS A 377 -15.50 17.61 13.70
C LYS A 377 -16.88 18.07 14.13
N LEU A 378 -17.28 19.23 13.65
CA LEU A 378 -18.60 19.80 13.89
C LEU A 378 -19.53 19.49 12.73
N ILE A 379 -20.68 18.88 13.04
CA ILE A 379 -21.73 18.57 12.06
C ILE A 379 -22.94 19.45 12.39
N LEU A 380 -23.16 20.45 11.55
CA LEU A 380 -24.20 21.47 11.72
C LEU A 380 -25.15 21.42 10.51
N GLU A 381 -26.24 20.69 10.64
CA GLU A 381 -27.22 20.46 9.55
C GLU A 381 -26.55 19.97 8.25
N LYS A 382 -26.36 20.87 7.28
CA LYS A 382 -25.73 20.59 5.97
C LYS A 382 -24.23 20.77 5.96
N TRP A 383 -23.65 21.38 7.00
CA TRP A 383 -22.23 21.69 7.07
C TRP A 383 -21.48 20.70 7.95
N VAL A 384 -20.33 20.30 7.47
CA VAL A 384 -19.35 19.55 8.25
C VAL A 384 -18.05 20.34 8.26
N PHE A 385 -17.56 20.68 9.44
CA PHE A 385 -16.27 21.35 9.63
C PHE A 385 -15.34 20.41 10.37
N ARG A 386 -14.10 20.33 9.93
CA ARG A 386 -13.04 19.57 10.57
C ARG A 386 -11.85 20.48 10.83
N LEU A 387 -11.37 20.48 12.07
CA LEU A 387 -10.17 21.22 12.50
C LEU A 387 -9.31 20.29 13.32
N GLY A 388 -8.06 20.11 12.96
CA GLY A 388 -7.14 19.23 13.66
C GLY A 388 -5.78 19.89 13.88
N ALA A 389 -5.14 19.51 14.98
CA ALA A 389 -3.77 19.87 15.33
C ALA A 389 -3.03 18.63 15.85
N ARG A 390 -1.75 18.52 15.49
CA ARG A 390 -0.86 17.45 15.92
C ARG A 390 0.53 18.00 16.20
N TYR A 391 1.08 17.65 17.35
CA TYR A 391 2.49 17.84 17.66
C TYR A 391 3.23 16.52 17.52
N ASN A 392 4.30 16.53 16.71
CA ASN A 392 5.21 15.40 16.55
C ASN A 392 6.58 15.72 17.12
N TYR A 393 7.19 14.73 17.75
CA TYR A 393 8.58 14.74 18.16
C TYR A 393 9.24 13.44 17.68
N THR A 394 10.29 13.56 16.87
CA THR A 394 11.03 12.42 16.31
C THR A 394 12.50 12.52 16.73
N THR A 395 13.08 11.40 17.16
CA THR A 395 14.51 11.31 17.50
C THR A 395 15.13 10.10 16.83
N HIS A 396 16.36 10.26 16.35
CA HIS A 396 17.21 9.20 15.82
C HIS A 396 18.48 9.10 16.63
N ASP A 397 18.83 7.89 17.03
CA ASP A 397 20.11 7.52 17.67
C ASP A 397 20.93 6.73 16.66
N TYR A 398 22.20 7.12 16.45
CA TYR A 398 23.09 6.57 15.42
C TYR A 398 24.26 5.86 16.07
N ASP A 399 24.29 4.52 16.04
CA ASP A 399 25.46 3.74 16.48
C ASP A 399 26.43 3.50 15.33
N LEU A 400 25.93 3.12 14.15
CA LEU A 400 26.71 2.92 12.92
C LEU A 400 25.97 3.43 11.70
N ILE A 401 26.70 4.08 10.79
CA ILE A 401 26.22 4.46 9.44
C ILE A 401 27.31 4.09 8.43
N GLY A 402 26.96 3.19 7.49
CA GLY A 402 27.92 2.68 6.50
C GLY A 402 29.12 1.98 7.13
N GLY A 403 28.95 1.30 8.27
CA GLY A 403 30.02 0.61 8.99
C GLY A 403 30.94 1.54 9.79
N THR A 404 30.64 2.83 9.86
CA THR A 404 31.44 3.82 10.60
C THR A 404 30.65 4.44 11.75
N LYS A 405 31.32 4.81 12.82
CA LYS A 405 30.68 5.59 13.89
C LYS A 405 30.48 7.02 13.42
N PRO A 406 29.23 7.49 13.35
CA PRO A 406 28.94 8.84 12.86
C PRO A 406 29.49 9.90 13.86
N TYR A 407 29.77 11.08 13.30
CA TYR A 407 30.20 12.24 14.12
C TYR A 407 29.09 12.70 15.08
N ILE A 408 27.82 12.54 14.66
CA ILE A 408 26.64 12.88 15.44
C ILE A 408 26.04 11.57 15.93
N LYS A 409 25.74 11.48 17.21
CA LYS A 409 25.17 10.27 17.83
C LYS A 409 23.66 10.33 17.92
N GLU A 410 23.08 11.52 17.95
CA GLU A 410 21.65 11.74 18.11
C GLU A 410 21.19 12.97 17.36
N LYS A 411 19.99 12.93 16.80
CA LYS A 411 19.31 14.08 16.21
C LYS A 411 17.83 13.99 16.47
N SER A 412 17.21 15.14 16.78
CA SER A 412 15.77 15.25 16.98
C SER A 412 15.18 16.38 16.17
N TRP A 413 13.91 16.24 15.87
CA TRP A 413 13.07 17.22 15.19
C TRP A 413 11.68 17.23 15.83
N ASP A 414 11.08 18.40 15.85
CA ASP A 414 9.68 18.55 16.25
C ASP A 414 8.92 19.38 15.23
N LYS A 415 7.62 19.17 15.15
CA LYS A 415 6.74 19.89 14.23
C LYS A 415 5.31 19.93 14.74
N LEU A 416 4.72 21.14 14.66
CA LEU A 416 3.29 21.33 14.80
C LEU A 416 2.64 21.25 13.43
N LEU A 417 1.68 20.36 13.26
CA LEU A 417 0.92 20.13 12.05
C LEU A 417 -0.53 20.52 12.26
N GLY A 418 -1.18 20.94 11.18
CA GLY A 418 -2.59 21.29 11.17
C GLY A 418 -3.33 20.73 9.98
N SER A 419 -4.62 20.50 10.15
CA SER A 419 -5.52 20.21 9.05
C SER A 419 -6.87 20.88 9.25
N VAL A 420 -7.47 21.32 8.14
CA VAL A 420 -8.81 21.90 8.11
C VAL A 420 -9.58 21.30 6.95
N GLY A 421 -10.85 21.07 7.15
CA GLY A 421 -11.75 20.59 6.11
C GLY A 421 -13.14 21.18 6.27
N VAL A 422 -13.82 21.35 5.17
CA VAL A 422 -15.21 21.78 5.13
C VAL A 422 -15.96 20.97 4.08
N ARG A 423 -17.17 20.55 4.42
CA ARG A 423 -18.10 19.95 3.47
C ARG A 423 -19.45 20.63 3.60
N TYR A 424 -20.09 20.88 2.46
CA TYR A 424 -21.48 21.31 2.39
C TYR A 424 -22.32 20.26 1.66
N ASN A 425 -23.24 19.66 2.36
CA ASN A 425 -24.19 18.71 1.82
C ASN A 425 -25.37 19.46 1.17
N ILE A 426 -25.33 19.63 -0.15
CA ILE A 426 -26.41 20.27 -0.92
C ILE A 426 -27.69 19.50 -0.71
N SER A 427 -27.59 18.16 -0.76
CA SER A 427 -28.65 17.19 -0.47
C SER A 427 -28.03 15.89 0.09
N GLU A 428 -28.85 14.91 0.43
CA GLU A 428 -28.37 13.56 0.80
C GLU A 428 -27.57 12.85 -0.31
N ARG A 429 -27.62 13.37 -1.55
CA ARG A 429 -27.01 12.78 -2.74
C ARG A 429 -25.98 13.67 -3.41
N ALA A 430 -25.69 14.82 -2.84
CA ALA A 430 -24.73 15.77 -3.43
C ALA A 430 -24.02 16.57 -2.36
N GLY A 431 -22.70 16.67 -2.47
CA GLY A 431 -21.87 17.48 -1.59
C GLY A 431 -20.68 18.08 -2.31
N ILE A 432 -20.19 19.18 -1.77
CA ILE A 432 -18.94 19.80 -2.16
C ILE A 432 -18.04 19.88 -0.93
N TYR A 433 -16.74 19.74 -1.11
CA TYR A 433 -15.79 19.76 0.00
C TYR A 433 -14.47 20.42 -0.39
N ALA A 434 -13.79 20.96 0.61
CA ALA A 434 -12.44 21.50 0.48
C ALA A 434 -11.63 21.16 1.72
N ASN A 435 -10.35 20.87 1.53
CA ASN A 435 -9.44 20.55 2.62
C ASN A 435 -8.08 21.19 2.41
N ALA A 436 -7.39 21.44 3.52
CA ALA A 436 -5.99 21.76 3.57
C ALA A 436 -5.33 21.06 4.75
N GLY A 437 -4.07 20.66 4.57
CA GLY A 437 -3.31 19.98 5.62
C GLY A 437 -1.82 20.09 5.43
N THR A 438 -1.10 19.87 6.53
CA THR A 438 0.35 19.91 6.55
C THR A 438 0.92 18.56 6.99
N SER A 439 2.11 18.26 6.51
CA SER A 439 2.87 17.05 6.85
C SER A 439 4.36 17.37 6.90
N PHE A 440 5.17 16.45 7.40
CA PHE A 440 6.61 16.60 7.39
C PHE A 440 7.29 15.26 7.26
N LEU A 441 8.51 15.25 6.73
CA LEU A 441 9.34 14.06 6.58
C LEU A 441 10.74 14.36 7.12
N VAL A 442 11.17 13.62 8.15
CA VAL A 442 12.49 13.80 8.73
C VAL A 442 13.60 13.28 7.81
N PRO A 443 14.81 13.89 7.84
CA PRO A 443 15.95 13.43 7.07
C PRO A 443 16.33 11.99 7.42
N SER A 444 16.87 11.25 6.43
CA SER A 444 17.38 9.91 6.67
C SER A 444 18.62 9.93 7.58
N ALA A 445 18.86 8.82 8.27
CA ALA A 445 20.05 8.67 9.12
C ALA A 445 21.37 8.95 8.36
N LYS A 446 21.46 8.42 7.13
CA LYS A 446 22.62 8.62 6.26
C LYS A 446 22.83 10.09 5.86
N SER A 447 21.75 10.81 5.59
CA SER A 447 21.82 12.23 5.22
C SER A 447 22.35 13.10 6.36
N VAL A 448 21.97 12.77 7.60
CA VAL A 448 22.38 13.50 8.80
C VAL A 448 23.78 13.11 9.27
N GLY A 449 24.00 11.81 9.47
CA GLY A 449 25.23 11.30 10.07
C GLY A 449 26.38 11.09 9.09
N GLY A 450 26.08 10.92 7.80
CA GLY A 450 27.06 10.65 6.77
C GLY A 450 27.76 9.29 6.93
N THR A 451 28.58 8.93 5.95
CA THR A 451 29.52 7.79 6.00
C THR A 451 30.97 8.25 6.18
N LEU A 452 31.18 9.57 6.20
CA LEU A 452 32.45 10.25 6.40
C LEU A 452 32.34 11.18 7.61
N SER A 453 33.51 11.56 8.20
CA SER A 453 33.61 12.62 9.21
C SER A 453 33.70 14.00 8.54
N PRO A 454 33.41 15.09 9.24
CA PRO A 454 33.64 16.44 8.71
C PRO A 454 35.10 16.70 8.34
N GLY A 455 36.05 16.05 9.03
CA GLY A 455 37.49 16.15 8.73
C GLY A 455 37.95 15.44 7.47
N ASP A 456 37.10 14.59 6.87
CA ASP A 456 37.40 13.90 5.62
C ASP A 456 37.09 14.77 4.36
N TYR A 457 36.58 16.00 4.54
CA TYR A 457 36.23 16.91 3.47
C TYR A 457 37.38 17.18 2.51
N GLY A 458 37.27 16.78 1.23
CA GLY A 458 38.32 16.94 0.22
C GLY A 458 39.54 16.04 0.39
N VAL A 459 39.58 15.15 1.38
CA VAL A 459 40.73 14.29 1.62
C VAL A 459 40.82 13.17 0.58
N PRO A 460 41.96 13.04 -0.14
CA PRO A 460 42.18 12.00 -1.14
C PRO A 460 41.91 10.58 -0.60
N GLY A 461 41.20 9.76 -1.38
CA GLY A 461 40.87 8.38 -1.00
C GLY A 461 39.68 8.23 -0.04
N LYS A 462 39.15 9.31 0.52
CA LYS A 462 37.94 9.33 1.36
C LYS A 462 36.71 9.54 0.48
N ASN A 463 36.05 8.45 0.07
CA ASN A 463 34.84 8.48 -0.74
C ASN A 463 33.62 8.22 0.13
N GLY A 464 32.50 8.92 -0.13
CA GLY A 464 31.25 8.73 0.58
C GLY A 464 30.45 10.01 0.80
N GLN A 465 29.53 9.94 1.75
CA GLN A 465 28.65 11.05 2.10
C GLN A 465 29.13 11.78 3.35
N LEU A 466 29.28 13.07 3.23
CA LEU A 466 29.58 13.97 4.35
C LEU A 466 28.34 14.17 5.21
N PRO A 467 28.48 14.28 6.54
CA PRO A 467 27.35 14.53 7.41
C PRO A 467 26.78 15.93 7.24
N ASN A 468 25.45 16.06 7.40
CA ASN A 468 24.81 17.37 7.52
C ASN A 468 23.84 17.42 8.71
N PRO A 469 24.30 17.79 9.91
CA PRO A 469 23.45 17.89 11.10
C PRO A 469 22.44 19.02 11.05
N ASN A 470 22.55 19.94 10.10
CA ASN A 470 21.69 21.12 9.97
C ASN A 470 20.50 20.88 9.05
N LEU A 471 20.32 19.66 8.54
CA LEU A 471 19.17 19.32 7.74
C LEU A 471 17.87 19.54 8.50
N LYS A 472 16.95 20.23 7.83
CA LYS A 472 15.57 20.41 8.27
C LYS A 472 14.69 19.30 7.70
N PRO A 473 13.60 18.95 8.37
CA PRO A 473 12.58 18.08 7.76
C PRO A 473 11.99 18.73 6.50
N GLU A 474 11.70 17.90 5.49
CA GLU A 474 10.85 18.33 4.38
C GLU A 474 9.45 18.67 4.92
N THR A 475 8.86 19.76 4.46
CA THR A 475 7.53 20.18 4.89
C THR A 475 6.55 20.10 3.72
N GLY A 476 5.48 19.34 3.90
CA GLY A 476 4.43 19.16 2.91
C GLY A 476 3.19 20.01 3.22
N TYR A 477 2.61 20.55 2.17
CA TYR A 477 1.30 21.23 2.17
C TYR A 477 0.42 20.58 1.12
N SER A 478 -0.80 20.23 1.47
CA SER A 478 -1.75 19.60 0.57
C SER A 478 -3.09 20.33 0.63
N TYR A 479 -3.67 20.56 -0.55
CA TYR A 479 -4.96 21.20 -0.74
C TYR A 479 -5.79 20.36 -1.68
N ASP A 480 -7.07 20.21 -1.41
CA ASP A 480 -8.01 19.63 -2.35
C ASP A 480 -9.37 20.32 -2.33
N LEU A 481 -10.04 20.25 -3.45
CA LEU A 481 -11.40 20.72 -3.66
C LEU A 481 -12.13 19.66 -4.48
N GLY A 482 -13.31 19.25 -4.05
CA GLY A 482 -14.06 18.26 -4.82
C GLY A 482 -15.57 18.36 -4.63
N ALA A 483 -16.25 17.57 -5.44
CA ALA A 483 -17.67 17.37 -5.39
C ALA A 483 -18.00 15.91 -5.68
N ASP A 484 -19.01 15.40 -4.99
CA ASP A 484 -19.60 14.10 -5.24
C ASP A 484 -21.12 14.21 -5.33
N PHE A 485 -21.72 13.48 -6.26
CA PHE A 485 -23.16 13.49 -6.43
C PHE A 485 -23.68 12.21 -7.06
N TRP A 486 -24.92 11.88 -6.67
CA TRP A 486 -25.67 10.74 -7.20
C TRP A 486 -26.81 11.24 -8.06
N ILE A 487 -26.84 10.78 -9.30
CA ILE A 487 -27.96 10.97 -10.21
C ILE A 487 -28.57 9.58 -10.46
N ASN A 488 -29.69 9.29 -9.83
CA ASN A 488 -30.29 7.95 -9.82
C ASN A 488 -29.29 6.89 -9.31
N LYS A 489 -28.76 6.06 -10.21
CA LYS A 489 -27.82 4.96 -9.94
C LYS A 489 -26.38 5.28 -10.36
N ILE A 490 -26.12 6.52 -10.74
CA ILE A 490 -24.80 6.98 -11.18
C ILE A 490 -24.20 7.83 -10.06
N ASN A 491 -23.02 7.41 -9.57
CA ASN A 491 -22.18 8.22 -8.71
C ASN A 491 -21.12 8.92 -9.55
N ILE A 492 -20.95 10.22 -9.37
CA ILE A 492 -19.96 11.03 -10.08
C ILE A 492 -19.14 11.76 -9.03
N GLY A 493 -17.83 11.68 -9.18
CA GLY A 493 -16.85 12.41 -8.36
C GLY A 493 -15.91 13.25 -9.22
N ILE A 494 -15.61 14.45 -8.76
CA ILE A 494 -14.60 15.33 -9.34
C ILE A 494 -13.75 15.85 -8.19
N ARG A 495 -12.42 15.79 -8.33
CA ARG A 495 -11.49 16.31 -7.34
C ARG A 495 -10.30 16.98 -8.02
N GLY A 496 -10.01 18.21 -7.64
CA GLY A 496 -8.75 18.87 -7.94
C GLY A 496 -7.85 18.84 -6.72
N PHE A 497 -6.54 18.64 -6.90
CA PHE A 497 -5.57 18.63 -5.82
C PHE A 497 -4.31 19.42 -6.15
N TYR A 498 -3.67 19.94 -5.10
CA TYR A 498 -2.40 20.62 -5.19
C TYR A 498 -1.53 20.31 -3.97
N HIS A 499 -0.32 19.80 -4.21
CA HIS A 499 0.66 19.46 -3.18
C HIS A 499 1.93 20.28 -3.41
N ILE A 500 2.53 20.72 -2.31
CA ILE A 500 3.83 21.38 -2.28
C ILE A 500 4.68 20.67 -1.22
N VAL A 501 5.91 20.32 -1.55
CA VAL A 501 6.90 19.88 -0.57
C VAL A 501 8.07 20.85 -0.62
N GLU A 502 8.30 21.53 0.48
CA GLU A 502 9.38 22.51 0.67
C GLU A 502 10.53 21.87 1.45
N ASP A 503 11.71 22.51 1.35
CA ASP A 503 12.96 22.02 1.97
C ASP A 503 13.31 20.59 1.55
N THR A 504 12.96 20.18 0.31
CA THR A 504 13.27 18.83 -0.20
C THR A 504 14.77 18.59 -0.13
N ILE A 505 15.13 17.43 0.41
CA ILE A 505 16.51 17.04 0.57
C ILE A 505 17.04 16.50 -0.75
N VAL A 506 18.10 17.12 -1.24
CA VAL A 506 18.77 16.75 -2.49
C VAL A 506 20.26 16.53 -2.24
N THR A 507 20.85 15.60 -3.01
CA THR A 507 22.28 15.29 -2.90
C THR A 507 23.09 16.30 -3.70
N ASN A 508 23.99 17.01 -3.02
CA ASN A 508 24.98 17.89 -3.61
C ASN A 508 26.29 17.14 -3.79
N VAL A 509 26.81 17.08 -5.03
CA VAL A 509 28.16 16.54 -5.30
C VAL A 509 29.19 17.60 -4.92
N VAL A 510 29.90 17.37 -3.84
CA VAL A 510 30.92 18.32 -3.31
C VAL A 510 32.25 18.17 -4.04
N PHE A 511 32.67 16.90 -4.27
CA PHE A 511 33.87 16.57 -5.05
C PHE A 511 33.60 15.36 -5.93
N THR A 512 34.21 15.35 -7.11
CA THR A 512 34.22 14.20 -8.00
C THR A 512 35.42 13.28 -7.76
N THR A 513 36.52 13.86 -7.25
CA THR A 513 37.76 13.14 -6.85
C THR A 513 38.36 13.84 -5.66
N PRO A 514 38.29 13.29 -4.44
CA PRO A 514 37.55 12.07 -4.08
C PRO A 514 36.04 12.18 -4.35
N SER A 515 35.34 11.06 -4.51
CA SER A 515 33.91 11.07 -4.74
C SER A 515 33.18 11.37 -3.42
N GLN A 516 32.80 12.62 -3.21
CA GLN A 516 32.12 13.06 -1.99
C GLN A 516 30.84 13.81 -2.31
N SER A 517 29.79 13.51 -1.54
CA SER A 517 28.49 14.18 -1.60
C SER A 517 28.05 14.64 -0.23
N GLN A 518 27.11 15.57 -0.18
CA GLN A 518 26.42 16.02 1.02
C GLN A 518 24.97 16.32 0.71
N ASP A 519 24.05 15.84 1.52
CA ASP A 519 22.63 16.15 1.35
C ASP A 519 22.35 17.54 1.96
N VAL A 520 21.50 18.31 1.25
CA VAL A 520 21.12 19.68 1.62
C VAL A 520 19.66 19.94 1.33
N ASN A 521 19.02 20.85 2.08
CA ASN A 521 17.67 21.34 1.79
C ASN A 521 17.74 22.41 0.69
N ALA A 522 17.69 21.98 -0.56
CA ALA A 522 17.84 22.88 -1.72
C ALA A 522 16.76 22.66 -2.78
N GLY A 523 15.81 21.79 -2.50
CA GLY A 523 14.74 21.45 -3.41
C GLY A 523 13.37 21.89 -2.95
N LYS A 524 12.45 21.91 -3.92
CA LYS A 524 11.02 22.03 -3.74
C LYS A 524 10.33 21.18 -4.78
N SER A 525 9.22 20.56 -4.44
CA SER A 525 8.40 19.89 -5.44
C SER A 525 6.95 20.34 -5.39
N LYS A 526 6.31 20.36 -6.55
CA LYS A 526 4.92 20.73 -6.72
C LYS A 526 4.22 19.67 -7.54
N THR A 527 3.02 19.35 -7.13
CA THR A 527 2.11 18.47 -7.88
C THR A 527 0.74 19.10 -7.94
N LYS A 528 0.13 19.10 -9.10
CA LYS A 528 -1.28 19.50 -9.29
C LYS A 528 -1.96 18.48 -10.17
N GLY A 529 -3.23 18.22 -9.91
CA GLY A 529 -3.96 17.26 -10.72
C GLY A 529 -5.46 17.40 -10.62
N LEU A 530 -6.12 16.66 -11.51
CA LEU A 530 -7.57 16.56 -11.60
C LEU A 530 -7.96 15.10 -11.71
N GLU A 531 -8.90 14.68 -10.88
CA GLU A 531 -9.51 13.35 -10.90
C GLU A 531 -10.97 13.46 -11.29
N PHE A 532 -11.40 12.55 -12.14
CA PHE A 532 -12.80 12.34 -12.48
C PHE A 532 -13.13 10.87 -12.29
N GLU A 533 -14.28 10.58 -11.68
CA GLU A 533 -14.77 9.22 -11.49
C GLU A 533 -16.26 9.11 -11.77
N LEU A 534 -16.64 7.96 -12.28
CA LEU A 534 -18.01 7.60 -12.56
C LEU A 534 -18.25 6.14 -12.23
N ASN A 535 -19.25 5.86 -11.39
CA ASN A 535 -19.70 4.53 -11.04
C ASN A 535 -21.19 4.41 -11.37
N HIS A 536 -21.58 3.41 -12.17
CA HIS A 536 -22.97 3.21 -12.60
C HIS A 536 -23.46 1.81 -12.23
N TYR A 537 -24.42 1.78 -11.33
CA TYR A 537 -25.15 0.57 -10.92
C TYR A 537 -26.40 0.39 -11.76
N VAL A 538 -26.26 -0.13 -12.99
CA VAL A 538 -27.36 -0.26 -13.96
C VAL A 538 -28.49 -1.10 -13.39
N ASN A 539 -28.16 -2.29 -12.90
CA ASN A 539 -29.07 -3.21 -12.21
C ASN A 539 -28.26 -4.18 -11.32
N ASN A 540 -28.91 -5.18 -10.72
CA ASN A 540 -28.30 -6.16 -9.83
C ASN A 540 -27.24 -7.03 -10.52
N ASN A 541 -27.30 -7.15 -11.84
CA ASN A 541 -26.46 -8.04 -12.63
C ASN A 541 -25.39 -7.28 -13.42
N PHE A 542 -25.46 -5.94 -13.47
CA PHE A 542 -24.53 -5.15 -14.25
C PHE A 542 -24.17 -3.84 -13.57
N ARG A 543 -22.88 -3.64 -13.37
CA ARG A 543 -22.28 -2.37 -12.97
C ARG A 543 -21.04 -2.10 -13.81
N TRP A 544 -20.69 -0.82 -13.94
CA TRP A 544 -19.45 -0.39 -14.56
C TRP A 544 -18.93 0.88 -13.92
N PHE A 545 -17.63 1.07 -14.03
CA PHE A 545 -16.97 2.28 -13.61
C PHE A 545 -15.98 2.77 -14.65
N ALA A 546 -15.69 4.06 -14.62
CA ALA A 546 -14.59 4.69 -15.34
C ALA A 546 -14.01 5.81 -14.50
N ASN A 547 -12.71 5.95 -14.49
CA ASN A 547 -12.06 7.09 -13.86
C ASN A 547 -10.82 7.50 -14.62
N THR A 548 -10.43 8.76 -14.43
CA THR A 548 -9.21 9.33 -14.99
C THR A 548 -8.53 10.23 -13.97
N THR A 549 -7.21 10.27 -14.02
CA THR A 549 -6.38 11.19 -13.25
C THR A 549 -5.38 11.85 -14.19
N TYR A 550 -5.38 13.17 -14.22
CA TYR A 550 -4.33 13.97 -14.84
C TYR A 550 -3.44 14.57 -13.76
N THR A 551 -2.13 14.44 -13.90
CA THR A 551 -1.15 14.90 -12.93
C THR A 551 -0.04 15.67 -13.64
N ASN A 552 0.29 16.85 -13.13
CA ASN A 552 1.45 17.62 -13.56
C ASN A 552 2.35 17.86 -12.36
N THR A 553 3.62 17.50 -12.50
CA THR A 553 4.63 17.59 -11.43
C THR A 553 5.78 18.50 -11.84
N GLU A 554 6.43 19.12 -10.86
CA GLU A 554 7.60 19.96 -11.06
C GLU A 554 8.54 19.82 -9.85
N VAL A 555 9.82 19.59 -10.11
CA VAL A 555 10.90 19.62 -9.12
C VAL A 555 11.72 20.87 -9.34
N GLU A 556 11.83 21.71 -8.33
CA GLU A 556 12.77 22.82 -8.30
C GLU A 556 14.02 22.36 -7.54
N ASN A 557 15.19 22.60 -8.11
CA ASN A 557 16.47 22.27 -7.50
C ASN A 557 17.45 23.44 -7.69
N SER A 558 17.74 24.16 -6.62
CA SER A 558 18.57 25.38 -6.67
C SER A 558 20.05 25.13 -6.92
N ILE A 559 20.52 23.88 -6.75
CA ILE A 559 21.95 23.52 -6.88
C ILE A 559 22.25 22.68 -8.11
N ASP A 560 21.28 21.94 -8.67
CA ASP A 560 21.48 21.11 -9.84
C ASP A 560 20.51 21.46 -10.97
N LYS A 561 21.00 22.19 -11.97
CA LYS A 561 20.22 22.60 -13.15
C LYS A 561 19.71 21.45 -14.01
N LYS A 562 20.30 20.24 -13.89
CA LYS A 562 19.82 19.06 -14.63
C LYS A 562 18.52 18.52 -14.02
N GLN A 563 18.31 18.77 -12.74
CA GLN A 563 17.10 18.34 -12.02
C GLN A 563 16.06 19.46 -11.95
N ASP A 564 16.47 20.74 -12.02
CA ASP A 564 15.57 21.88 -11.93
C ASP A 564 14.56 21.91 -13.07
N GLY A 565 13.26 22.01 -12.77
CA GLY A 565 12.16 21.93 -13.74
C GLY A 565 11.93 20.51 -14.31
N SER A 566 12.34 19.46 -13.59
CA SER A 566 12.02 18.08 -13.95
C SER A 566 10.71 17.59 -13.31
N ASP A 567 10.23 16.45 -13.79
CA ASP A 567 9.08 15.78 -13.22
C ASP A 567 9.48 14.98 -11.96
N ILE A 568 8.51 14.71 -11.07
CA ILE A 568 8.67 13.75 -9.97
C ILE A 568 8.72 12.34 -10.56
N PRO A 569 9.76 11.54 -10.24
CA PRO A 569 9.90 10.19 -10.77
C PRO A 569 8.72 9.28 -10.36
N PHE A 570 8.42 8.30 -11.21
CA PHE A 570 7.38 7.28 -11.00
C PHE A 570 5.95 7.83 -10.89
N VAL A 571 5.70 9.06 -11.28
CA VAL A 571 4.37 9.67 -11.31
C VAL A 571 3.88 9.79 -12.76
N PRO A 572 2.94 8.94 -13.21
CA PRO A 572 2.36 9.06 -14.54
C PRO A 572 1.59 10.37 -14.72
N GLU A 573 1.79 11.01 -15.88
CA GLU A 573 1.06 12.24 -16.24
C GLU A 573 -0.45 11.99 -16.36
N PHE A 574 -0.83 10.80 -16.85
CA PHE A 574 -2.23 10.43 -17.07
C PHE A 574 -2.48 8.97 -16.72
N ILE A 575 -3.54 8.71 -15.98
CA ILE A 575 -4.04 7.37 -15.69
C ILE A 575 -5.51 7.33 -16.08
N ALA A 576 -5.93 6.28 -16.80
CA ALA A 576 -7.33 6.02 -17.07
C ALA A 576 -7.65 4.55 -16.77
N ASN A 577 -8.74 4.33 -16.04
CA ASN A 577 -9.22 3.00 -15.72
C ASN A 577 -10.71 2.88 -16.10
N ALA A 578 -11.11 1.68 -16.51
CA ALA A 578 -12.50 1.30 -16.67
C ALA A 578 -12.69 -0.17 -16.31
N GLY A 579 -13.83 -0.50 -15.74
CA GLY A 579 -14.18 -1.87 -15.41
C GLY A 579 -15.67 -2.13 -15.58
N LEU A 580 -15.98 -3.36 -15.96
CA LEU A 580 -17.36 -3.85 -16.11
C LEU A 580 -17.51 -5.09 -15.22
N ASN A 581 -18.67 -5.24 -14.59
CA ASN A 581 -19.00 -6.44 -13.83
C ASN A 581 -20.36 -6.95 -14.28
N PHE A 582 -20.38 -8.12 -14.89
CA PHE A 582 -21.57 -8.82 -15.37
C PHE A 582 -21.82 -10.07 -14.55
N SER A 583 -22.99 -10.17 -13.93
CA SER A 583 -23.53 -11.42 -13.43
C SER A 583 -24.48 -12.00 -14.48
N LEU A 584 -24.10 -13.10 -15.08
CA LEU A 584 -24.82 -13.75 -16.17
C LEU A 584 -25.69 -14.92 -15.65
N PRO A 585 -26.70 -15.39 -16.43
CA PRO A 585 -27.39 -16.63 -16.12
C PRO A 585 -26.45 -17.81 -15.87
N ASN A 586 -26.92 -18.83 -15.18
CA ASN A 586 -26.15 -20.02 -14.83
C ASN A 586 -24.95 -19.72 -13.92
N ASN A 587 -25.05 -18.73 -13.04
CA ASN A 587 -24.07 -18.41 -12.02
C ASN A 587 -22.66 -18.10 -12.56
N PHE A 588 -22.59 -17.43 -13.71
CA PHE A 588 -21.37 -16.84 -14.24
C PHE A 588 -21.22 -15.39 -13.82
N SER A 589 -19.99 -14.95 -13.56
CA SER A 589 -19.64 -13.53 -13.56
C SER A 589 -18.43 -13.28 -14.46
N ILE A 590 -18.43 -12.14 -15.15
CA ILE A 590 -17.38 -11.74 -16.07
C ILE A 590 -17.03 -10.29 -15.76
N SER A 591 -15.76 -10.03 -15.47
CA SER A 591 -15.27 -8.71 -15.05
C SER A 591 -14.03 -8.34 -15.88
N PRO A 592 -14.18 -7.68 -17.02
CA PRO A 592 -13.07 -7.07 -17.75
C PRO A 592 -12.68 -5.73 -17.11
N TYR A 593 -11.35 -5.49 -17.05
CA TYR A 593 -10.75 -4.27 -16.54
C TYR A 593 -9.76 -3.72 -17.55
N PHE A 594 -9.87 -2.45 -17.84
CA PHE A 594 -8.96 -1.68 -18.68
C PHE A 594 -8.15 -0.72 -17.83
N GLN A 595 -6.85 -0.59 -18.12
CA GLN A 595 -5.99 0.42 -17.55
C GLN A 595 -5.08 1.00 -18.63
N TYR A 596 -4.98 2.33 -18.67
CA TYR A 596 -3.97 3.06 -19.43
C TYR A 596 -3.08 3.84 -18.47
N ILE A 597 -1.77 3.70 -18.65
CA ILE A 597 -0.73 4.43 -17.92
C ILE A 597 0.00 5.31 -18.92
N GLY A 598 -0.10 6.62 -18.71
CA GLY A 598 0.62 7.62 -19.50
C GLY A 598 2.10 7.69 -19.15
N LYS A 599 2.80 8.64 -19.75
CA LYS A 599 4.24 8.81 -19.58
C LYS A 599 4.65 9.14 -18.17
N TYR A 600 5.82 8.62 -17.75
CA TYR A 600 6.51 8.96 -16.50
C TYR A 600 8.01 8.69 -16.64
N TYR A 601 8.81 9.13 -15.68
CA TYR A 601 10.26 9.03 -15.70
C TYR A 601 10.79 8.29 -14.47
N ASP A 602 11.98 7.71 -14.57
CA ASP A 602 12.65 6.99 -13.47
C ASP A 602 13.54 7.89 -12.60
N SER A 603 13.86 9.09 -13.06
CA SER A 603 14.80 10.01 -12.39
C SER A 603 14.43 11.47 -12.65
N THR A 604 14.89 12.34 -11.75
CA THR A 604 14.85 13.79 -11.93
C THR A 604 15.95 14.33 -12.86
N ASP A 605 17.00 13.57 -13.17
CA ASP A 605 18.09 14.01 -14.07
C ASP A 605 17.61 14.04 -15.53
N LYS A 606 17.22 15.22 -16.02
CA LYS A 606 16.71 15.43 -17.38
C LYS A 606 17.65 14.97 -18.50
N THR A 607 18.95 14.78 -18.21
CA THR A 607 19.94 14.37 -19.21
C THR A 607 20.11 12.85 -19.32
N ASN A 608 19.79 12.12 -18.25
CA ASN A 608 20.00 10.67 -18.14
C ASN A 608 18.75 9.88 -17.80
N ARG A 609 17.61 10.55 -17.54
CA ARG A 609 16.34 9.88 -17.23
C ARG A 609 15.80 9.11 -18.43
N ARG A 610 15.14 8.00 -18.17
CA ARG A 610 14.41 7.21 -19.14
C ARG A 610 12.92 7.48 -19.02
N GLU A 611 12.24 7.50 -20.18
CA GLU A 611 10.79 7.63 -20.26
C GLU A 611 10.16 6.22 -20.27
N PHE A 612 9.08 6.06 -19.52
CA PHE A 612 8.27 4.86 -19.41
C PHE A 612 6.80 5.20 -19.59
N GLY A 613 5.94 4.19 -19.55
CA GLY A 613 4.49 4.36 -19.69
C GLY A 613 4.03 4.29 -21.14
N ASP A 614 2.95 5.02 -21.44
CA ASP A 614 2.28 5.04 -22.76
C ASP A 614 1.82 3.64 -23.20
N TYR A 615 1.20 2.92 -22.29
CA TYR A 615 0.67 1.59 -22.57
C TYR A 615 -0.73 1.38 -21.99
N ALA A 616 -1.48 0.48 -22.63
CA ALA A 616 -2.77 0.02 -22.14
C ALA A 616 -2.78 -1.50 -21.96
N THR A 617 -3.43 -1.95 -20.88
CA THR A 617 -3.65 -3.37 -20.59
C THR A 617 -5.13 -3.66 -20.38
N VAL A 618 -5.54 -4.87 -20.72
CA VAL A 618 -6.86 -5.40 -20.39
C VAL A 618 -6.69 -6.68 -19.60
N ASN A 619 -7.34 -6.72 -18.44
CA ASN A 619 -7.41 -7.91 -17.59
C ASN A 619 -8.84 -8.44 -17.58
N LEU A 620 -9.01 -9.73 -17.35
CA LEU A 620 -10.32 -10.37 -17.35
C LEU A 620 -10.41 -11.39 -16.21
N ASN A 621 -11.43 -11.24 -15.37
CA ASN A 621 -11.78 -12.21 -14.33
C ASN A 621 -13.10 -12.89 -14.71
N ILE A 622 -13.13 -14.21 -14.74
CA ILE A 622 -14.32 -15.00 -15.01
C ILE A 622 -14.52 -15.96 -13.84
N LYS A 623 -15.70 -15.93 -13.23
CA LYS A 623 -16.09 -16.85 -12.16
C LYS A 623 -17.29 -17.68 -12.56
N LYS A 624 -17.29 -18.93 -12.14
CA LYS A 624 -18.39 -19.87 -12.28
C LYS A 624 -18.67 -20.53 -10.93
N HIS A 625 -19.84 -20.28 -10.37
CA HIS A 625 -20.32 -21.07 -9.25
C HIS A 625 -20.79 -22.42 -9.77
N LEU A 626 -20.10 -23.51 -9.39
CA LEU A 626 -20.33 -24.86 -9.90
C LEU A 626 -21.48 -25.56 -9.16
N VAL A 627 -21.47 -25.40 -7.84
CA VAL A 627 -22.44 -25.99 -6.91
C VAL A 627 -22.76 -24.94 -5.85
N THR A 628 -24.00 -24.82 -5.49
CA THR A 628 -24.45 -23.98 -4.38
C THR A 628 -25.52 -24.74 -3.61
N THR A 629 -25.23 -25.06 -2.36
CA THR A 629 -26.18 -25.66 -1.41
C THR A 629 -26.13 -24.83 -0.11
N ASP A 630 -27.03 -25.12 0.83
CA ASP A 630 -27.02 -24.43 2.13
C ASP A 630 -25.76 -24.71 2.97
N LYS A 631 -25.04 -25.80 2.65
CA LYS A 631 -23.87 -26.27 3.41
C LYS A 631 -22.53 -26.03 2.72
N TYR A 632 -22.49 -26.05 1.39
CA TYR A 632 -21.26 -25.85 0.65
C TYR A 632 -21.50 -25.22 -0.72
N TYR A 633 -20.53 -24.49 -1.22
CA TYR A 633 -20.50 -24.00 -2.59
C TYR A 633 -19.08 -24.09 -3.16
N ALA A 634 -18.98 -24.22 -4.48
CA ALA A 634 -17.70 -24.30 -5.17
C ALA A 634 -17.67 -23.24 -6.28
N VAL A 635 -16.51 -22.61 -6.44
CA VAL A 635 -16.26 -21.57 -7.44
C VAL A 635 -15.04 -21.93 -8.25
N LEU A 636 -15.17 -21.84 -9.58
CA LEU A 636 -14.06 -21.89 -10.51
C LEU A 636 -13.77 -20.47 -10.98
N THR A 637 -12.54 -20.00 -10.81
CA THR A 637 -12.11 -18.66 -11.21
C THR A 637 -11.02 -18.77 -12.26
N LEU A 638 -11.20 -18.08 -13.39
CA LEU A 638 -10.18 -17.89 -14.43
C LEU A 638 -9.78 -16.43 -14.45
N GLU A 639 -8.52 -16.16 -14.12
CA GLU A 639 -7.90 -14.84 -14.16
C GLU A 639 -6.99 -14.76 -15.39
N LEU A 640 -7.22 -13.78 -16.26
CA LEU A 640 -6.41 -13.50 -17.44
C LEU A 640 -5.87 -12.08 -17.33
N ASN A 641 -4.56 -11.95 -17.33
CA ASN A 641 -3.89 -10.65 -17.26
C ASN A 641 -3.21 -10.32 -18.56
N ASN A 642 -3.18 -9.03 -18.89
CA ASN A 642 -2.61 -8.52 -20.11
C ASN A 642 -3.10 -9.30 -21.35
N LEU A 643 -4.43 -9.35 -21.54
CA LEU A 643 -5.11 -10.21 -22.51
C LEU A 643 -4.56 -10.08 -23.94
N PHE A 644 -4.07 -8.90 -24.30
CA PHE A 644 -3.52 -8.62 -25.63
C PHE A 644 -2.00 -8.74 -25.70
N ASP A 645 -1.36 -9.27 -24.67
CA ASP A 645 0.10 -9.46 -24.59
C ASP A 645 0.90 -8.18 -24.91
N LYS A 646 0.40 -7.02 -24.43
CA LYS A 646 1.11 -5.76 -24.61
C LYS A 646 2.46 -5.84 -23.93
N LYS A 647 3.53 -5.60 -24.67
CA LYS A 647 4.87 -5.50 -24.11
C LYS A 647 5.15 -4.07 -23.71
N TYR A 648 5.65 -3.90 -22.48
CA TYR A 648 6.11 -2.62 -21.96
C TYR A 648 7.25 -2.85 -20.97
N GLU A 649 8.03 -1.83 -20.76
CA GLU A 649 9.15 -1.85 -19.82
C GLU A 649 8.79 -1.04 -18.57
N MET A 650 9.31 -1.49 -17.44
CA MET A 650 9.23 -0.80 -16.15
C MET A 650 10.63 -0.31 -15.75
N PRO A 651 10.75 0.65 -14.82
CA PRO A 651 12.03 1.10 -14.31
C PRO A 651 12.92 -0.05 -13.83
N TRP A 652 14.26 0.21 -13.81
CA TRP A 652 15.30 -0.76 -13.47
C TRP A 652 15.34 -2.00 -14.37
N GLN A 653 14.91 -1.84 -15.63
CA GLN A 653 14.90 -2.88 -16.66
C GLN A 653 14.00 -4.09 -16.36
N PHE A 654 13.02 -3.93 -15.46
CA PHE A 654 11.95 -4.91 -15.34
C PHE A 654 11.06 -4.86 -16.57
N GLN A 655 10.55 -6.00 -16.98
CA GLN A 655 9.60 -6.11 -18.07
C GLN A 655 8.26 -6.61 -17.55
N ASP A 656 7.20 -6.22 -18.25
CA ASP A 656 5.91 -6.82 -18.05
C ASP A 656 5.96 -8.33 -18.28
N PRO A 657 5.27 -9.12 -17.45
CA PRO A 657 5.17 -10.57 -17.64
C PRO A 657 4.49 -11.00 -18.96
N GLY A 658 3.86 -10.09 -19.66
CA GLY A 658 3.05 -10.41 -20.84
C GLY A 658 1.73 -11.06 -20.47
N PHE A 659 1.10 -11.70 -21.45
CA PHE A 659 -0.11 -12.48 -21.19
C PHE A 659 0.14 -13.59 -20.18
N ASN A 660 -0.66 -13.63 -19.12
CA ASN A 660 -0.61 -14.70 -18.14
C ASN A 660 -2.01 -15.06 -17.63
N ALA A 661 -2.14 -16.29 -17.15
CA ALA A 661 -3.41 -16.84 -16.74
C ALA A 661 -3.28 -17.69 -15.46
N MET A 662 -4.32 -17.70 -14.63
CA MET A 662 -4.49 -18.56 -13.47
C MET A 662 -5.88 -19.15 -13.47
N LEU A 663 -5.99 -20.44 -13.25
CA LEU A 663 -7.23 -21.14 -12.98
C LEU A 663 -7.23 -21.57 -11.50
N SER A 664 -8.24 -21.17 -10.75
CA SER A 664 -8.39 -21.52 -9.34
C SER A 664 -9.72 -22.21 -9.08
N PHE A 665 -9.71 -23.19 -8.20
CA PHE A 665 -10.89 -23.87 -7.68
C PHE A 665 -10.96 -23.59 -6.18
N ASP A 666 -12.07 -23.00 -5.75
CA ASP A 666 -12.36 -22.68 -4.37
C ASP A 666 -13.57 -23.47 -3.88
N LEU A 667 -13.40 -24.21 -2.80
CA LEU A 667 -14.48 -24.91 -2.11
C LEU A 667 -14.73 -24.22 -0.77
N TYR A 668 -16.01 -23.94 -0.49
CA TYR A 668 -16.48 -23.31 0.74
C TYR A 668 -17.51 -24.22 1.42
N PHE A 669 -17.40 -24.42 2.73
CA PHE A 669 -18.31 -25.24 3.53
C PHE A 669 -18.32 -24.84 5.00
#